data_e597a3be258200390c7fdc003551bd47
#
_entry.id   e597a3be258200390c7fdc003551bd47
#
_cell.length_a   1.000
_cell.length_b   1.000
_cell.length_c   1.000
_cell.angle_alpha   90.00
_cell.angle_beta   90.00
_cell.angle_gamma   90.00
#
_symmetry.space_group_name_H-M   'P 1'
#
loop_
_entity.id
_entity.type
_entity.pdbx_description
1 polymer ?
#
loop_
_entity_poly.entity_id
_entity_poly.type
_entity_poly.pdbx_seq_one_letter_code
_entity_poly.pdbx_strand_id
1 'polypeptide(L)'
;MRRLLFNVWFFLLFSDLALGQGLSVKLAEGMVIERSCRVETARYVFMSPPADFISIGERRSFQPAIHIKGKGIVVDFQGAVIDRLAGAPDLFSGLGVLVEGEDIVIKNLVIRGFKVGILADGVRGLEVLSCDVSYNYRARLYSGREREDYTDWLSYHQNEMDEWLRYGSGIYLRSCFQFKVAGCKGIYGQNALLMRDSHGGLVFNNVFQFNSGLGIGLYRSTHNRLMHNRLDFNIRRHSPGFYSRGQDSAGILLFEQSSSNLIAFNSATHCGYGFLLWAGQSTMDTGLGGCNDNYIFGNDFSFASVNGVEATFSRNRIQGNILVGCENGIWGGYSYSSMINGNYIKDCRTGIAIEQGQSDTIRQNYFEGDSIGVQLCSRMKQSHDYGYFRERDIRSMHHVLDRNVFTGVRLPLRVTGSLGIQVNGENLFYDFERLVATDTTNEGFKFLRNDIYTSADRLDWLWSFELPESQRNLNFNHPNQRPDDVYSPLMVPYIQLEEPDSLEGGMNTALEMQYPKGRDKILMDAWGPYNYKRPFINLRSVKRLDNGVLMYQFRLMGPGGRYAIIDHTGFSAGLKMAGMFPDLLVLERDTTVIFPALVIQFVPDRDFVDGFGRVIVAGSPYRLIYEGELPGFLNWETRFYEPMEAIVSIADFRHLSGLVPAGKSWQRGLSFFWPGRPLEGLRQDGFATISVAEAEIGEGWYRITLSSNNCGVVYVDGREVLSLCDPGEKAASSIEVKLGGHHRFEVKHYDAGGFSSLSCYLSRIIKEDN
;
A
#
# COMPACT_ATOMS: atom_id res chain seq x y z
N MET A 1 8.23 -36.51 38.71
CA MET A 1 7.23 -35.93 37.84
C MET A 1 6.19 -35.07 38.61
N ARG A 2 6.59 -34.38 39.67
CA ARG A 2 5.76 -33.49 40.54
C ARG A 2 6.47 -32.22 40.98
N ARG A 3 7.61 -31.87 40.35
CA ARG A 3 8.39 -30.65 40.73
C ARG A 3 8.56 -29.63 39.57
N LEU A 4 7.98 -29.88 38.39
CA LEU A 4 8.04 -28.92 37.27
C LEU A 4 6.77 -28.05 37.08
N LEU A 5 5.71 -28.35 37.82
CA LEU A 5 4.43 -27.59 37.69
C LEU A 5 4.31 -26.42 38.69
N PHE A 6 5.29 -26.23 39.58
CA PHE A 6 5.21 -25.16 40.59
C PHE A 6 5.92 -23.85 40.18
N ASN A 7 6.77 -23.90 39.16
CA ASN A 7 7.51 -22.71 38.73
C ASN A 7 6.84 -21.85 37.64
N VAL A 8 5.79 -22.35 36.97
CA VAL A 8 5.08 -21.59 35.93
C VAL A 8 3.99 -20.71 36.55
N TRP A 9 3.42 -21.09 37.68
CA TRP A 9 2.39 -20.30 38.37
C TRP A 9 2.95 -19.13 39.18
N PHE A 10 4.24 -19.14 39.52
CA PHE A 10 4.85 -18.07 40.32
C PHE A 10 5.27 -16.87 39.44
N PHE A 11 5.45 -17.05 38.13
CA PHE A 11 5.77 -15.94 37.22
C PHE A 11 4.55 -15.14 36.77
N LEU A 12 3.36 -15.72 36.73
CA LEU A 12 2.12 -15.02 36.34
C LEU A 12 1.51 -14.18 37.48
N LEU A 13 1.81 -14.51 38.76
CA LEU A 13 1.33 -13.74 39.90
C LEU A 13 2.21 -12.55 40.26
N PHE A 14 3.44 -12.47 39.74
CA PHE A 14 4.33 -11.33 40.02
C PHE A 14 4.19 -10.17 39.05
N SER A 15 3.56 -10.37 37.85
CA SER A 15 3.31 -9.29 36.92
C SER A 15 2.19 -8.34 37.40
N ASP A 16 1.21 -8.84 38.14
CA ASP A 16 0.11 -8.02 38.66
C ASP A 16 0.39 -7.42 40.04
N LEU A 17 1.31 -7.98 40.82
CA LEU A 17 1.64 -7.47 42.16
C LEU A 17 2.71 -6.37 42.16
N ALA A 18 3.48 -6.20 41.10
CA ALA A 18 4.46 -5.10 40.96
C ALA A 18 3.84 -3.77 40.48
N LEU A 19 2.55 -3.75 40.08
CA LEU A 19 1.82 -2.55 39.66
C LEU A 19 1.10 -1.83 40.83
N GLY A 20 1.32 -2.24 42.06
CA GLY A 20 0.81 -1.56 43.24
C GLY A 20 1.51 -0.22 43.46
N GLN A 21 0.83 0.90 43.15
CA GLN A 21 1.26 2.30 43.29
C GLN A 21 2.31 2.76 42.26
N GLY A 22 2.07 2.57 40.94
CA GLY A 22 2.89 3.17 39.91
C GLY A 22 2.80 4.70 39.94
N LEU A 23 3.95 5.35 39.76
CA LEU A 23 4.05 6.81 39.63
C LEU A 23 3.09 7.30 38.55
N SER A 24 2.12 8.15 38.92
CA SER A 24 1.26 8.82 37.96
C SER A 24 1.97 10.02 37.37
N VAL A 25 1.98 10.15 36.04
CA VAL A 25 2.78 11.15 35.34
C VAL A 25 1.88 11.94 34.36
N LYS A 26 1.95 13.26 34.44
CA LYS A 26 1.39 14.14 33.44
C LYS A 26 2.42 14.38 32.32
N LEU A 27 2.04 14.19 31.06
CA LEU A 27 2.96 14.36 29.93
C LEU A 27 3.29 15.84 29.68
N ALA A 28 4.52 16.07 29.28
CA ALA A 28 4.97 17.34 28.71
C ALA A 28 5.78 17.07 27.45
N GLU A 29 5.71 17.95 26.48
CA GLU A 29 6.49 17.84 25.23
C GLU A 29 7.99 17.89 25.53
N GLY A 30 8.75 16.97 24.90
CA GLY A 30 10.18 16.75 25.15
C GLY A 30 10.48 15.90 26.38
N MET A 31 9.49 15.33 27.04
CA MET A 31 9.66 14.54 28.25
C MET A 31 10.45 13.25 27.98
N VAL A 32 11.38 12.92 28.90
CA VAL A 32 12.09 11.64 28.92
C VAL A 32 11.54 10.76 30.04
N ILE A 33 11.14 9.52 29.71
CA ILE A 33 10.62 8.54 30.65
C ILE A 33 11.65 7.41 30.79
N GLU A 34 12.24 7.30 32.00
CA GLU A 34 13.30 6.32 32.33
C GLU A 34 12.86 5.30 33.38
N ARG A 35 11.60 5.33 33.81
CA ARG A 35 11.04 4.41 34.80
C ARG A 35 9.62 4.03 34.49
N SER A 36 9.21 2.86 34.94
CA SER A 36 7.82 2.43 34.79
C SER A 36 6.86 3.44 35.43
N CYS A 37 5.80 3.78 34.70
CA CYS A 37 4.82 4.75 35.16
C CYS A 37 3.44 4.50 34.52
N ARG A 38 2.43 5.14 35.10
CA ARG A 38 1.10 5.32 34.48
C ARG A 38 0.94 6.77 34.07
N VAL A 39 0.46 6.99 32.86
CA VAL A 39 0.19 8.34 32.37
C VAL A 39 -1.22 8.75 32.80
N GLU A 40 -1.40 9.99 33.24
CA GLU A 40 -2.72 10.53 33.53
C GLU A 40 -3.57 10.54 32.26
N THR A 41 -4.78 9.98 32.33
CA THR A 41 -5.71 9.96 31.21
C THR A 41 -6.17 11.37 30.88
N ALA A 42 -5.63 11.94 29.81
CA ALA A 42 -5.93 13.27 29.31
C ALA A 42 -5.64 13.37 27.82
N ARG A 43 -6.13 14.46 27.20
CA ARG A 43 -5.70 14.84 25.86
C ARG A 43 -4.55 15.84 25.97
N TYR A 44 -3.39 15.48 25.48
CA TYR A 44 -2.18 16.29 25.43
C TYR A 44 -1.99 16.81 24.02
N VAL A 45 -2.15 18.12 23.83
CA VAL A 45 -1.95 18.78 22.55
C VAL A 45 -0.57 19.40 22.53
N PHE A 46 0.30 18.89 21.64
CA PHE A 46 1.66 19.39 21.48
C PHE A 46 1.71 20.36 20.29
N MET A 47 2.17 21.59 20.55
CA MET A 47 2.08 22.71 19.64
C MET A 47 3.40 23.13 19.01
N SER A 48 4.54 22.70 19.55
CA SER A 48 5.84 23.10 19.02
C SER A 48 6.02 22.57 17.58
N PRO A 49 6.52 23.41 16.64
CA PRO A 49 6.82 22.90 15.32
C PRO A 49 7.88 21.79 15.47
N PRO A 50 7.62 20.56 14.96
CA PRO A 50 8.64 19.54 15.01
C PRO A 50 9.81 19.96 14.15
N ALA A 51 11.02 19.78 14.63
CA ALA A 51 12.15 19.71 13.76
C ALA A 51 11.93 18.53 12.79
N ASP A 52 11.94 18.80 11.49
CA ASP A 52 12.06 17.74 10.51
C ASP A 52 13.32 16.92 10.81
N PHE A 53 13.35 15.69 10.36
CA PHE A 53 14.46 14.78 10.57
C PHE A 53 15.80 15.50 10.38
N ILE A 54 16.56 15.63 11.44
CA ILE A 54 17.91 16.23 11.37
C ILE A 54 18.84 15.12 10.85
N SER A 55 19.42 15.31 9.68
CA SER A 55 20.47 14.43 9.18
C SER A 55 21.77 14.74 9.94
N ILE A 56 22.23 13.81 10.77
CA ILE A 56 23.55 13.90 11.43
C ILE A 56 24.44 12.81 10.82
N GLY A 57 25.27 13.17 9.87
CA GLY A 57 26.08 12.21 9.12
C GLY A 57 25.19 11.24 8.32
N GLU A 58 25.44 9.94 8.49
CA GLU A 58 24.70 8.86 7.82
C GLU A 58 23.39 8.45 8.51
N ARG A 59 23.04 9.02 9.66
CA ARG A 59 21.81 8.68 10.41
C ARG A 59 20.92 9.89 10.59
N ARG A 60 19.62 9.68 10.39
CA ARG A 60 18.62 10.68 10.71
C ARG A 60 18.38 10.71 12.21
N SER A 61 18.58 11.85 12.84
CA SER A 61 18.29 12.11 14.23
C SER A 61 16.89 12.69 14.39
N PHE A 62 16.22 12.37 15.50
CA PHE A 62 14.87 12.82 15.76
C PHE A 62 14.81 13.55 17.11
N GLN A 63 14.02 14.60 17.17
CA GLN A 63 13.55 15.16 18.43
C GLN A 63 12.12 14.65 18.66
N PRO A 64 11.95 13.62 19.52
CA PRO A 64 10.62 13.07 19.78
C PRO A 64 9.83 13.98 20.72
N ALA A 65 8.50 13.94 20.59
CA ALA A 65 7.64 14.58 21.57
C ALA A 65 7.75 13.91 22.96
N ILE A 66 7.91 12.58 22.98
CA ILE A 66 8.19 11.78 24.20
C ILE A 66 9.33 10.80 23.90
N HIS A 67 10.28 10.69 24.82
CA HIS A 67 11.37 9.73 24.72
C HIS A 67 11.31 8.72 25.87
N ILE A 68 11.14 7.43 25.55
CA ILE A 68 11.15 6.32 26.51
C ILE A 68 12.48 5.58 26.35
N LYS A 69 13.29 5.53 27.42
CA LYS A 69 14.59 4.85 27.35
C LYS A 69 14.96 4.15 28.64
N GLY A 70 15.60 2.98 28.54
CA GLY A 70 16.11 2.21 29.67
C GLY A 70 15.87 0.71 29.55
N LYS A 71 15.71 0.03 30.67
CA LYS A 71 15.55 -1.43 30.73
C LYS A 71 14.43 -1.84 31.67
N GLY A 72 13.57 -2.78 31.26
CA GLY A 72 12.48 -3.31 32.09
C GLY A 72 11.40 -2.27 32.38
N ILE A 73 11.14 -1.34 31.46
CA ILE A 73 10.22 -0.22 31.66
C ILE A 73 8.85 -0.55 31.12
N VAL A 74 7.82 -0.33 31.93
CA VAL A 74 6.41 -0.42 31.54
C VAL A 74 5.79 0.97 31.59
N VAL A 75 5.35 1.51 30.44
CA VAL A 75 4.62 2.77 30.34
C VAL A 75 3.18 2.47 29.95
N ASP A 76 2.26 2.62 30.88
CA ASP A 76 0.82 2.48 30.65
C ASP A 76 0.20 3.86 30.45
N PHE A 77 -0.18 4.17 29.20
CA PHE A 77 -0.78 5.44 28.86
C PHE A 77 -2.25 5.56 29.27
N GLN A 78 -2.90 4.48 29.72
CA GLN A 78 -4.29 4.47 30.21
C GLN A 78 -5.30 5.16 29.27
N GLY A 79 -5.09 5.08 27.96
CA GLY A 79 -5.92 5.77 26.97
C GLY A 79 -5.63 7.27 26.81
N ALA A 80 -4.52 7.76 27.36
CA ALA A 80 -4.08 9.14 27.11
C ALA A 80 -3.89 9.38 25.60
N VAL A 81 -4.32 10.55 25.14
CA VAL A 81 -4.25 10.96 23.74
C VAL A 81 -3.15 11.99 23.56
N ILE A 82 -2.14 11.66 22.78
CA ILE A 82 -1.15 12.61 22.27
C ILE A 82 -1.61 13.06 20.88
N ASP A 83 -1.88 14.34 20.74
CA ASP A 83 -2.54 14.90 19.57
C ASP A 83 -1.78 16.10 19.03
N ARG A 84 -1.62 16.11 17.72
CA ARG A 84 -0.98 17.21 16.97
C ARG A 84 -1.75 17.57 15.71
N LEU A 85 -3.04 17.25 15.64
CA LEU A 85 -3.89 17.44 14.46
C LEU A 85 -4.02 18.93 14.08
N ALA A 86 -2.98 19.48 13.47
CA ALA A 86 -3.00 20.80 12.88
C ALA A 86 -2.81 20.72 11.37
N GLY A 87 -3.81 21.12 10.60
CA GLY A 87 -3.74 21.13 9.14
C GLY A 87 -4.12 19.82 8.46
N ALA A 88 -3.74 19.67 7.18
CA ALA A 88 -3.97 18.47 6.39
C ALA A 88 -2.95 17.35 6.72
N PRO A 89 -3.29 16.07 6.56
CA PRO A 89 -2.42 14.96 6.92
C PRO A 89 -1.06 14.92 6.22
N ASP A 90 -0.94 15.50 5.01
CA ASP A 90 0.30 15.61 4.25
C ASP A 90 1.29 16.66 4.80
N LEU A 91 0.81 17.51 5.73
CA LEU A 91 1.62 18.49 6.45
C LEU A 91 2.11 17.98 7.82
N PHE A 92 1.68 16.81 8.25
CA PHE A 92 2.14 16.25 9.52
C PHE A 92 3.62 15.90 9.46
N SER A 93 4.33 16.27 10.52
CA SER A 93 5.78 16.13 10.62
C SER A 93 6.19 15.66 12.01
N GLY A 94 7.47 15.34 12.18
CA GLY A 94 8.06 14.97 13.46
C GLY A 94 7.70 13.58 13.97
N LEU A 95 8.31 13.25 15.13
CA LEU A 95 8.21 11.97 15.81
C LEU A 95 7.43 12.11 17.12
N GLY A 96 6.42 11.27 17.31
CA GLY A 96 5.64 11.25 18.55
C GLY A 96 6.42 10.63 19.71
N VAL A 97 6.67 9.34 19.67
CA VAL A 97 7.36 8.61 20.73
C VAL A 97 8.60 7.90 20.17
N LEU A 98 9.77 8.17 20.75
CA LEU A 98 11.00 7.40 20.53
C LEU A 98 11.16 6.37 21.66
N VAL A 99 11.57 5.15 21.32
CA VAL A 99 11.81 4.07 22.26
C VAL A 99 13.20 3.50 22.05
N GLU A 100 14.01 3.46 23.11
CA GLU A 100 15.37 2.91 23.10
C GLU A 100 15.65 2.10 24.36
N GLY A 101 16.29 0.92 24.23
CA GLY A 101 16.69 0.09 25.37
C GLY A 101 16.29 -1.37 25.27
N GLU A 102 15.95 -1.98 26.41
CA GLU A 102 15.62 -3.41 26.51
C GLU A 102 14.38 -3.65 27.36
N ASP A 103 13.56 -4.67 26.99
CA ASP A 103 12.39 -5.12 27.75
C ASP A 103 11.44 -3.95 28.07
N ILE A 104 11.04 -3.21 27.05
CA ILE A 104 10.17 -2.04 27.20
C ILE A 104 8.74 -2.40 26.75
N VAL A 105 7.78 -2.05 27.59
CA VAL A 105 6.34 -2.20 27.29
C VAL A 105 5.68 -0.85 27.19
N ILE A 106 5.03 -0.59 26.07
CA ILE A 106 4.15 0.56 25.81
C ILE A 106 2.76 0.04 25.60
N LYS A 107 1.79 0.56 26.36
CA LYS A 107 0.40 0.13 26.21
C LYS A 107 -0.63 1.24 26.38
N ASN A 108 -1.77 1.04 25.72
CA ASN A 108 -2.94 1.90 25.81
C ASN A 108 -2.68 3.37 25.41
N LEU A 109 -1.77 3.61 24.47
CA LEU A 109 -1.48 4.94 23.92
C LEU A 109 -2.39 5.23 22.73
N VAL A 110 -2.92 6.45 22.68
CA VAL A 110 -3.52 7.02 21.45
C VAL A 110 -2.62 8.14 20.95
N ILE A 111 -2.09 8.02 19.72
CA ILE A 111 -1.17 9.02 19.16
C ILE A 111 -1.48 9.31 17.69
N ARG A 112 -1.62 10.59 17.33
CA ARG A 112 -2.00 11.04 16.00
C ARG A 112 -1.47 12.42 15.65
N GLY A 113 -1.41 12.73 14.36
CA GLY A 113 -0.95 14.02 13.86
C GLY A 113 0.57 14.14 13.70
N PHE A 114 1.32 13.05 13.71
CA PHE A 114 2.76 12.99 13.52
C PHE A 114 3.14 12.36 12.18
N LYS A 115 4.37 12.65 11.71
CA LYS A 115 4.95 11.91 10.57
C LYS A 115 5.15 10.44 10.92
N VAL A 116 5.68 10.18 12.12
CA VAL A 116 5.83 8.85 12.71
C VAL A 116 5.25 8.88 14.13
N GLY A 117 4.29 8.00 14.41
CA GLY A 117 3.67 7.94 15.73
C GLY A 117 4.62 7.38 16.79
N ILE A 118 5.11 6.17 16.60
CA ILE A 118 6.06 5.48 17.49
C ILE A 118 7.25 4.99 16.65
N LEU A 119 8.46 5.31 17.06
CA LEU A 119 9.70 4.76 16.52
C LEU A 119 10.44 4.02 17.64
N ALA A 120 10.74 2.75 17.42
CA ALA A 120 11.62 1.98 18.32
C ALA A 120 12.94 1.71 17.61
N ASP A 121 14.05 2.03 18.27
CA ASP A 121 15.40 1.91 17.72
C ASP A 121 16.28 0.97 18.54
N GLY A 122 16.67 -0.14 17.95
CA GLY A 122 17.57 -1.10 18.55
C GLY A 122 17.01 -1.83 19.78
N VAL A 123 15.71 -1.86 19.96
CA VAL A 123 15.08 -2.41 21.16
C VAL A 123 15.01 -3.92 21.10
N ARG A 124 15.49 -4.60 22.15
CA ARG A 124 15.26 -6.02 22.39
C ARG A 124 14.13 -6.20 23.40
N GLY A 125 13.17 -7.10 23.11
CA GLY A 125 12.05 -7.36 24.02
C GLY A 125 11.03 -6.20 24.10
N LEU A 126 10.82 -5.49 22.98
CA LEU A 126 9.79 -4.47 22.90
C LEU A 126 8.39 -5.08 22.89
N GLU A 127 7.45 -4.52 23.65
CA GLU A 127 6.03 -4.79 23.50
C GLU A 127 5.24 -3.49 23.26
N VAL A 128 4.50 -3.43 22.15
CA VAL A 128 3.54 -2.36 21.84
C VAL A 128 2.15 -2.97 21.87
N LEU A 129 1.37 -2.62 22.88
CA LEU A 129 0.11 -3.31 23.19
C LEU A 129 -1.08 -2.34 23.20
N SER A 130 -2.15 -2.69 22.49
CA SER A 130 -3.43 -1.94 22.51
C SER A 130 -3.26 -0.43 22.27
N CYS A 131 -2.35 -0.05 21.36
CA CYS A 131 -2.11 1.33 20.99
C CYS A 131 -2.91 1.72 19.73
N ASP A 132 -3.50 2.91 19.74
CA ASP A 132 -4.12 3.50 18.54
C ASP A 132 -3.17 4.53 17.92
N VAL A 133 -2.60 4.17 16.76
CA VAL A 133 -1.67 4.99 15.98
C VAL A 133 -2.34 5.51 14.69
N SER A 134 -3.65 5.61 14.67
CA SER A 134 -4.45 6.07 13.55
C SER A 134 -4.27 7.57 13.28
N TYR A 135 -4.59 7.99 12.05
CA TYR A 135 -4.60 9.40 11.66
C TYR A 135 -3.25 10.11 11.82
N ASN A 136 -2.16 9.40 11.62
CA ASN A 136 -0.84 9.99 11.43
C ASN A 136 -0.64 10.38 9.94
N TYR A 137 0.55 10.77 9.55
CA TYR A 137 0.87 11.27 8.21
C TYR A 137 0.25 10.42 7.09
N ARG A 138 -0.25 11.12 6.09
CA ARG A 138 -0.78 10.53 4.87
C ARG A 138 -0.62 11.54 3.73
N ALA A 139 0.08 11.15 2.69
CA ALA A 139 0.22 11.98 1.50
C ALA A 139 -1.13 12.14 0.77
N ARG A 140 -1.33 13.32 0.19
CA ARG A 140 -2.40 13.51 -0.78
C ARG A 140 -2.07 12.77 -2.07
N LEU A 141 -3.05 12.09 -2.65
CA LEU A 141 -2.90 11.33 -3.87
C LEU A 141 -3.24 12.19 -5.10
N TYR A 142 -2.44 12.07 -6.14
CA TYR A 142 -2.60 12.81 -7.38
C TYR A 142 -3.09 11.95 -8.56
N SER A 143 -3.13 10.63 -8.42
CA SER A 143 -3.75 9.74 -9.39
C SER A 143 -5.25 10.02 -9.51
N GLY A 144 -5.72 10.21 -10.73
CA GLY A 144 -7.13 10.39 -11.07
C GLY A 144 -7.82 9.07 -11.45
N ARG A 145 -9.04 9.17 -12.00
CA ARG A 145 -9.78 8.01 -12.49
C ARG A 145 -9.13 7.39 -13.74
N GLU A 146 -8.72 8.24 -14.68
CA GLU A 146 -8.25 7.83 -16.02
C GLU A 146 -6.73 7.99 -16.17
N ARG A 147 -6.05 8.40 -15.11
CA ARG A 147 -4.62 8.63 -15.10
C ARG A 147 -3.99 8.21 -13.79
N GLU A 148 -3.06 7.28 -13.90
CA GLU A 148 -2.15 6.91 -12.82
C GLU A 148 -1.06 7.98 -12.69
N ASP A 149 -0.76 8.40 -11.48
CA ASP A 149 0.36 9.28 -11.18
C ASP A 149 1.46 8.50 -10.47
N TYR A 150 2.61 8.39 -11.10
CA TYR A 150 3.73 7.63 -10.57
C TYR A 150 4.36 8.25 -9.33
N THR A 151 4.08 9.52 -9.05
CA THR A 151 4.58 10.16 -7.82
C THR A 151 3.83 9.71 -6.58
N ASP A 152 2.66 9.13 -6.75
CA ASP A 152 1.93 8.49 -5.66
C ASP A 152 2.57 7.15 -5.26
N TRP A 153 3.43 6.57 -6.09
CA TRP A 153 4.07 5.31 -5.82
C TRP A 153 5.03 5.40 -4.64
N LEU A 154 5.03 4.37 -3.82
CA LEU A 154 6.04 4.20 -2.79
C LEU A 154 7.28 3.60 -3.45
N SER A 155 8.38 4.34 -3.48
CA SER A 155 9.64 3.80 -3.96
C SER A 155 10.33 3.10 -2.79
N TYR A 156 10.15 1.80 -2.68
CA TYR A 156 10.76 0.97 -1.63
C TYR A 156 12.11 0.36 -2.05
N HIS A 157 12.77 0.94 -3.03
CA HIS A 157 13.99 0.38 -3.58
C HIS A 157 15.16 0.39 -2.61
N GLN A 158 15.13 1.27 -1.62
CA GLN A 158 16.17 1.43 -0.61
C GLN A 158 15.54 1.81 0.73
N ASN A 159 16.14 1.36 1.82
CA ASN A 159 15.83 1.80 3.18
C ASN A 159 17.04 1.67 4.12
N GLU A 160 18.26 1.66 3.57
CA GLU A 160 19.50 1.60 4.34
C GLU A 160 19.70 2.83 5.20
N MET A 161 19.23 3.98 4.73
CA MET A 161 19.33 5.28 5.38
C MET A 161 17.99 5.77 5.93
N ASP A 162 17.04 4.84 6.19
CA ASP A 162 15.69 5.14 6.65
C ASP A 162 14.85 5.99 5.65
N GLU A 163 15.05 5.77 4.35
CA GLU A 163 14.32 6.48 3.30
C GLU A 163 12.80 6.29 3.43
N TRP A 164 12.35 5.19 3.99
CA TRP A 164 10.92 4.92 4.22
C TRP A 164 10.26 5.86 5.21
N LEU A 165 11.03 6.52 6.09
CA LEU A 165 10.47 7.51 7.03
C LEU A 165 9.80 8.68 6.32
N ARG A 166 10.19 9.00 5.08
CA ARG A 166 9.52 10.03 4.27
C ARG A 166 8.05 9.74 3.99
N TYR A 167 7.68 8.44 4.00
CA TYR A 167 6.30 8.01 3.77
C TYR A 167 5.46 7.96 5.04
N GLY A 168 6.04 8.26 6.19
CA GLY A 168 5.36 8.21 7.47
C GLY A 168 4.92 6.82 7.90
N SER A 169 4.69 6.64 9.18
CA SER A 169 4.20 5.38 9.75
C SER A 169 3.50 5.59 11.08
N GLY A 170 2.50 4.77 11.38
CA GLY A 170 1.95 4.67 12.72
C GLY A 170 3.00 4.16 13.71
N ILE A 171 3.65 3.03 13.36
CA ILE A 171 4.76 2.42 14.13
C ILE A 171 5.91 2.15 13.15
N TYR A 172 7.13 2.50 13.54
CA TYR A 172 8.36 2.18 12.82
C TYR A 172 9.33 1.45 13.75
N LEU A 173 9.68 0.21 13.39
CA LEU A 173 10.65 -0.60 14.14
C LEU A 173 11.96 -0.63 13.35
N ARG A 174 13.05 -0.19 14.00
CA ARG A 174 14.38 -0.20 13.42
C ARG A 174 15.32 -1.05 14.28
N SER A 175 15.90 -2.08 13.69
CA SER A 175 16.85 -2.99 14.34
C SER A 175 16.33 -3.57 15.69
N CYS A 176 15.03 -3.93 15.73
CA CYS A 176 14.40 -4.49 16.91
C CYS A 176 14.47 -6.02 16.90
N PHE A 177 14.60 -6.61 18.09
CA PHE A 177 14.72 -8.07 18.24
C PHE A 177 13.74 -8.61 19.28
N GLN A 178 13.08 -9.74 18.96
CA GLN A 178 12.14 -10.41 19.87
C GLN A 178 11.04 -9.46 20.38
N PHE A 179 10.44 -8.72 19.47
CA PHE A 179 9.42 -7.73 19.77
C PHE A 179 8.01 -8.31 19.62
N LYS A 180 7.03 -7.58 20.19
CA LYS A 180 5.60 -7.88 20.06
C LYS A 180 4.82 -6.62 19.76
N VAL A 181 3.98 -6.66 18.72
CA VAL A 181 2.99 -5.62 18.40
C VAL A 181 1.63 -6.28 18.39
N ALA A 182 0.78 -5.97 19.36
CA ALA A 182 -0.47 -6.72 19.53
C ALA A 182 -1.65 -5.82 19.92
N GLY A 183 -2.82 -6.10 19.32
CA GLY A 183 -4.06 -5.38 19.60
C GLY A 183 -4.02 -3.90 19.25
N CYS A 184 -3.12 -3.50 18.37
CA CYS A 184 -2.96 -2.12 17.95
C CYS A 184 -3.90 -1.78 16.80
N LYS A 185 -4.23 -0.50 16.70
CA LYS A 185 -5.04 0.07 15.62
C LYS A 185 -4.24 1.14 14.87
N GLY A 186 -4.22 1.05 13.54
CA GLY A 186 -3.54 2.02 12.66
C GLY A 186 -4.32 2.19 11.37
N ILE A 187 -5.26 3.12 11.36
CA ILE A 187 -6.12 3.40 10.21
C ILE A 187 -5.95 4.83 9.72
N TYR A 188 -6.22 5.04 8.44
CA TYR A 188 -6.17 6.37 7.82
C TYR A 188 -4.82 7.09 7.97
N GLY A 189 -3.73 6.33 8.01
CA GLY A 189 -2.37 6.81 7.75
C GLY A 189 -1.92 6.49 6.33
N GLN A 190 -0.65 6.69 6.05
CA GLN A 190 -0.05 6.16 4.85
C GLN A 190 0.40 4.71 5.06
N ASN A 191 1.12 4.43 6.15
CA ASN A 191 1.52 3.08 6.55
C ASN A 191 1.21 2.89 8.03
N ALA A 192 0.75 1.69 8.42
CA ALA A 192 0.45 1.44 9.82
C ALA A 192 1.69 0.94 10.59
N LEU A 193 2.37 -0.09 10.09
CA LEU A 193 3.58 -0.66 10.68
C LEU A 193 4.67 -0.84 9.61
N LEU A 194 5.83 -0.26 9.83
CA LEU A 194 7.03 -0.50 9.03
C LEU A 194 8.14 -1.10 9.92
N MET A 195 8.86 -2.08 9.36
CA MET A 195 9.96 -2.77 10.04
C MET A 195 11.20 -2.78 9.16
N ARG A 196 12.34 -2.34 9.71
CA ARG A 196 13.64 -2.39 9.09
C ARG A 196 14.61 -3.15 9.98
N ASP A 197 15.35 -4.11 9.42
CA ASP A 197 16.34 -4.92 10.14
C ASP A 197 15.80 -5.46 11.47
N SER A 198 14.52 -5.90 11.50
CA SER A 198 13.82 -6.29 12.73
C SER A 198 13.44 -7.76 12.69
N HIS A 199 13.78 -8.52 13.75
CA HIS A 199 13.83 -9.96 13.69
C HIS A 199 13.18 -10.66 14.88
N GLY A 200 12.57 -11.84 14.61
CA GLY A 200 12.01 -12.70 15.65
C GLY A 200 10.79 -12.10 16.36
N GLY A 201 10.10 -11.19 15.72
CA GLY A 201 8.95 -10.51 16.28
C GLY A 201 7.63 -11.25 16.10
N LEU A 202 6.64 -10.86 16.92
CA LEU A 202 5.27 -11.32 16.85
C LEU A 202 4.33 -10.13 16.63
N VAL A 203 3.64 -10.09 15.50
CA VAL A 203 2.67 -9.06 15.14
C VAL A 203 1.31 -9.72 14.98
N PHE A 204 0.39 -9.48 15.93
CA PHE A 204 -0.89 -10.20 15.89
C PHE A 204 -2.07 -9.40 16.46
N ASN A 205 -3.28 -9.76 16.02
CA ASN A 205 -4.52 -9.13 16.44
C ASN A 205 -4.54 -7.60 16.27
N ASN A 206 -3.91 -7.11 15.21
CA ASN A 206 -3.90 -5.68 14.90
C ASN A 206 -4.93 -5.35 13.82
N VAL A 207 -5.43 -4.11 13.85
CA VAL A 207 -6.34 -3.53 12.86
C VAL A 207 -5.58 -2.43 12.12
N PHE A 208 -4.99 -2.76 10.98
CA PHE A 208 -4.18 -1.87 10.15
C PHE A 208 -4.80 -1.72 8.76
N GLN A 209 -5.93 -0.99 8.68
CA GLN A 209 -6.81 -0.89 7.50
C GLN A 209 -6.91 0.54 6.97
N PHE A 210 -7.41 0.67 5.73
CA PHE A 210 -7.73 1.96 5.12
C PHE A 210 -6.54 2.92 5.05
N ASN A 211 -5.32 2.40 4.97
CA ASN A 211 -4.14 3.22 4.77
C ASN A 211 -3.88 3.42 3.27
N SER A 212 -3.34 4.58 2.90
CA SER A 212 -3.01 4.88 1.51
C SER A 212 -1.66 4.31 1.05
N GLY A 213 -1.14 3.30 1.72
CA GLY A 213 0.08 2.60 1.42
C GLY A 213 0.05 1.17 1.94
N LEU A 214 0.69 0.91 3.06
CA LEU A 214 0.88 -0.42 3.61
C LEU A 214 0.13 -0.64 4.93
N GLY A 215 -0.40 -1.85 5.11
CA GLY A 215 -0.75 -2.35 6.42
C GLY A 215 0.52 -2.66 7.22
N ILE A 216 1.35 -3.58 6.73
CA ILE A 216 2.64 -3.98 7.31
C ILE A 216 3.71 -4.04 6.23
N GLY A 217 4.87 -3.42 6.45
CA GLY A 217 6.01 -3.48 5.54
C GLY A 217 7.28 -3.96 6.22
N LEU A 218 7.99 -4.90 5.61
CA LEU A 218 9.25 -5.49 6.07
C LEU A 218 10.37 -5.17 5.10
N TYR A 219 11.47 -4.66 5.61
CA TYR A 219 12.74 -4.47 4.91
C TYR A 219 13.85 -5.18 5.66
N ARG A 220 14.54 -6.14 5.04
CA ARG A 220 15.58 -6.98 5.66
C ARG A 220 15.18 -7.56 7.02
N SER A 221 13.90 -7.90 7.18
CA SER A 221 13.34 -8.34 8.46
C SER A 221 12.96 -9.82 8.39
N THR A 222 13.48 -10.63 9.29
CA THR A 222 13.43 -12.08 9.20
C THR A 222 12.89 -12.76 10.46
N HIS A 223 12.41 -14.01 10.30
CA HIS A 223 11.91 -14.85 11.40
C HIS A 223 10.76 -14.21 12.20
N ASN A 224 9.99 -13.32 11.56
CA ASN A 224 8.83 -12.71 12.18
C ASN A 224 7.57 -13.54 11.95
N ARG A 225 6.59 -13.40 12.83
CA ARG A 225 5.28 -14.02 12.75
C ARG A 225 4.22 -12.93 12.69
N LEU A 226 3.54 -12.85 11.53
CA LEU A 226 2.48 -11.90 11.25
C LEU A 226 1.18 -12.70 11.19
N MET A 227 0.39 -12.66 12.26
CA MET A 227 -0.74 -13.58 12.42
C MET A 227 -2.00 -12.85 12.88
N HIS A 228 -3.16 -13.29 12.37
CA HIS A 228 -4.47 -12.77 12.80
C HIS A 228 -4.59 -11.25 12.73
N ASN A 229 -3.97 -10.58 11.74
CA ASN A 229 -4.11 -9.15 11.54
C ASN A 229 -5.20 -8.85 10.50
N ARG A 230 -5.95 -7.77 10.72
CA ARG A 230 -6.89 -7.23 9.74
C ARG A 230 -6.23 -6.08 9.00
N LEU A 231 -5.97 -6.29 7.71
CA LEU A 231 -5.17 -5.41 6.86
C LEU A 231 -5.96 -4.98 5.60
N ASP A 232 -7.27 -4.96 5.66
CA ASP A 232 -8.13 -4.72 4.50
C ASP A 232 -8.07 -3.29 4.01
N PHE A 233 -8.28 -3.06 2.71
CA PHE A 233 -8.31 -1.74 2.09
C PHE A 233 -7.03 -0.92 2.27
N ASN A 234 -5.87 -1.55 2.29
CA ASN A 234 -4.61 -0.83 2.19
C ASN A 234 -4.28 -0.64 0.70
N ILE A 235 -4.64 0.52 0.19
CA ILE A 235 -4.56 0.79 -1.25
C ILE A 235 -4.38 2.28 -1.51
N ARG A 236 -3.52 2.58 -2.47
CA ARG A 236 -3.18 3.96 -2.86
C ARG A 236 -4.13 4.52 -3.91
N ARG A 237 -4.42 3.76 -4.94
CA ARG A 237 -5.39 4.11 -5.97
C ARG A 237 -5.89 2.87 -6.69
N HIS A 238 -7.12 2.95 -7.17
CA HIS A 238 -7.74 1.92 -8.01
C HIS A 238 -8.64 2.57 -9.04
N SER A 239 -8.50 2.14 -10.29
CA SER A 239 -9.42 2.48 -11.37
C SER A 239 -9.45 1.33 -12.37
N PRO A 240 -10.53 0.55 -12.41
CA PRO A 240 -10.65 -0.61 -13.29
C PRO A 240 -10.45 -0.22 -14.76
N GLY A 241 -9.57 -0.95 -15.45
CA GLY A 241 -9.27 -0.75 -16.87
C GLY A 241 -8.26 0.35 -17.19
N PHE A 242 -7.81 1.15 -16.21
CA PHE A 242 -6.80 2.20 -16.39
C PHE A 242 -5.48 1.89 -15.71
N TYR A 243 -5.52 1.22 -14.56
CA TYR A 243 -4.32 0.92 -13.79
C TYR A 243 -3.98 -0.56 -13.90
N SER A 244 -2.72 -0.84 -14.19
CA SER A 244 -2.20 -2.20 -14.32
C SER A 244 -1.39 -2.65 -13.09
N ARG A 245 -1.17 -1.74 -12.13
CA ARG A 245 -0.41 -2.00 -10.90
C ARG A 245 -1.18 -1.48 -9.70
N GLY A 246 -0.85 -2.02 -8.51
CA GLY A 246 -1.41 -1.58 -7.22
C GLY A 246 -0.69 -0.39 -6.61
N GLN A 247 0.16 0.33 -7.37
CA GLN A 247 0.97 1.46 -6.91
C GLN A 247 1.77 1.14 -5.65
N ASP A 248 2.34 -0.06 -5.56
CA ASP A 248 3.13 -0.58 -4.44
C ASP A 248 2.43 -0.52 -3.09
N SER A 249 1.09 -0.46 -3.08
CA SER A 249 0.27 -0.53 -1.87
C SER A 249 -0.16 -1.96 -1.58
N ALA A 250 -0.03 -2.40 -0.34
CA ALA A 250 -0.32 -3.79 0.02
C ALA A 250 -0.86 -3.94 1.45
N GLY A 251 -1.57 -5.03 1.69
CA GLY A 251 -1.82 -5.46 3.06
C GLY A 251 -0.52 -5.78 3.78
N ILE A 252 0.34 -6.59 3.14
CA ILE A 252 1.67 -6.97 3.63
C ILE A 252 2.70 -6.83 2.51
N LEU A 253 3.81 -6.14 2.77
CA LEU A 253 4.98 -6.05 1.90
C LEU A 253 6.19 -6.72 2.54
N LEU A 254 6.81 -7.67 1.82
CA LEU A 254 8.16 -8.18 2.14
C LEU A 254 9.13 -7.70 1.08
N PHE A 255 10.24 -7.12 1.52
CA PHE A 255 11.18 -6.49 0.62
C PHE A 255 12.63 -6.74 1.04
N GLU A 256 13.55 -6.76 0.07
CA GLU A 256 15.00 -6.79 0.28
C GLU A 256 15.43 -7.83 1.32
N GLN A 257 15.49 -9.11 0.94
CA GLN A 257 15.97 -10.22 1.79
C GLN A 257 15.14 -10.50 3.06
N SER A 258 13.88 -10.05 3.11
CA SER A 258 12.97 -10.40 4.20
C SER A 258 12.55 -11.87 4.09
N SER A 259 13.25 -12.76 4.78
CA SER A 259 13.17 -14.21 4.64
C SER A 259 12.74 -14.90 5.93
N SER A 260 12.28 -16.15 5.79
CA SER A 260 11.93 -17.03 6.92
C SER A 260 10.84 -16.44 7.85
N ASN A 261 9.89 -15.70 7.29
CA ASN A 261 8.75 -15.18 8.03
C ASN A 261 7.54 -16.11 7.91
N LEU A 262 6.70 -16.16 8.94
CA LEU A 262 5.40 -16.81 8.93
C LEU A 262 4.31 -15.74 8.80
N ILE A 263 3.54 -15.82 7.74
CA ILE A 263 2.41 -14.94 7.46
C ILE A 263 1.15 -15.81 7.45
N ALA A 264 0.37 -15.78 8.54
CA ALA A 264 -0.73 -16.73 8.68
C ALA A 264 -2.01 -16.09 9.23
N PHE A 265 -3.15 -16.54 8.70
CA PHE A 265 -4.47 -16.16 9.18
C PHE A 265 -4.74 -14.66 9.18
N ASN A 266 -4.14 -13.90 8.26
CA ASN A 266 -4.41 -12.49 8.08
C ASN A 266 -5.52 -12.28 7.06
N SER A 267 -6.28 -11.20 7.23
CA SER A 267 -7.19 -10.68 6.22
C SER A 267 -6.55 -9.43 5.60
N ALA A 268 -6.33 -9.46 4.28
CA ALA A 268 -5.80 -8.33 3.52
C ALA A 268 -6.55 -8.20 2.18
N THR A 269 -7.86 -8.05 2.30
CA THR A 269 -8.78 -7.96 1.16
C THR A 269 -8.88 -6.53 0.62
N HIS A 270 -9.26 -6.36 -0.65
CA HIS A 270 -9.45 -5.06 -1.31
C HIS A 270 -8.21 -4.15 -1.25
N CYS A 271 -7.03 -4.73 -1.15
CA CYS A 271 -5.76 -4.02 -1.17
C CYS A 271 -5.27 -3.79 -2.61
N GLY A 272 -4.19 -3.03 -2.79
CA GLY A 272 -3.47 -2.99 -4.06
C GLY A 272 -2.95 -4.39 -4.40
N TYR A 273 -2.17 -4.94 -3.48
CA TYR A 273 -1.81 -6.34 -3.37
C TYR A 273 -2.25 -6.86 -2.01
N GLY A 274 -2.79 -8.07 -1.93
CA GLY A 274 -3.03 -8.69 -0.63
C GLY A 274 -1.71 -8.93 0.10
N PHE A 275 -0.79 -9.61 -0.60
CA PHE A 275 0.60 -9.82 -0.21
C PHE A 275 1.53 -9.49 -1.37
N LEU A 276 2.53 -8.64 -1.13
CA LEU A 276 3.55 -8.24 -2.09
C LEU A 276 4.93 -8.61 -1.59
N LEU A 277 5.66 -9.41 -2.37
CA LEU A 277 7.03 -9.78 -2.08
C LEU A 277 7.91 -9.44 -3.28
N TRP A 278 8.90 -8.58 -3.08
CA TRP A 278 9.90 -8.29 -4.07
C TRP A 278 11.30 -8.44 -3.48
N ALA A 279 12.15 -9.17 -4.22
CA ALA A 279 13.47 -9.54 -3.73
C ALA A 279 14.44 -8.36 -3.51
N GLY A 280 14.18 -7.22 -4.15
CA GLY A 280 14.95 -6.01 -3.99
C GLY A 280 16.07 -5.81 -5.00
N GLN A 281 16.66 -4.63 -4.98
CA GLN A 281 17.69 -4.23 -5.93
C GLN A 281 18.95 -5.06 -5.79
N SER A 282 19.35 -5.43 -4.57
CA SER A 282 20.54 -6.26 -4.36
C SER A 282 20.44 -7.62 -5.07
N THR A 283 19.25 -8.22 -5.09
CA THR A 283 19.01 -9.47 -5.84
C THR A 283 19.08 -9.25 -7.34
N MET A 284 18.56 -8.12 -7.83
CA MET A 284 18.63 -7.78 -9.25
C MET A 284 20.09 -7.55 -9.71
N ASP A 285 20.92 -6.91 -8.90
CA ASP A 285 22.29 -6.56 -9.25
C ASP A 285 23.24 -7.76 -9.19
N THR A 286 23.05 -8.63 -8.20
CA THR A 286 23.99 -9.73 -7.90
C THR A 286 23.51 -11.11 -8.34
N GLY A 287 22.21 -11.28 -8.58
CA GLY A 287 21.59 -12.60 -8.80
C GLY A 287 21.48 -13.45 -7.55
N LEU A 288 21.95 -12.95 -6.40
CA LEU A 288 21.94 -13.62 -5.11
C LEU A 288 20.93 -12.97 -4.17
N GLY A 289 20.47 -13.70 -3.16
CA GLY A 289 19.50 -13.18 -2.20
C GLY A 289 18.08 -13.66 -2.48
N GLY A 290 17.13 -12.73 -2.49
CA GLY A 290 15.69 -13.00 -2.56
C GLY A 290 15.04 -12.95 -1.19
N CYS A 291 13.70 -12.85 -1.17
CA CYS A 291 12.90 -13.00 0.05
C CYS A 291 12.44 -14.46 0.16
N ASN A 292 13.32 -15.33 0.68
CA ASN A 292 13.18 -16.78 0.60
C ASN A 292 12.57 -17.37 1.87
N ASP A 293 12.05 -18.59 1.69
CA ASP A 293 11.64 -19.47 2.78
C ASP A 293 10.55 -18.86 3.68
N ASN A 294 9.74 -17.94 3.14
CA ASN A 294 8.56 -17.44 3.82
C ASN A 294 7.42 -18.45 3.68
N TYR A 295 6.61 -18.56 4.74
CA TYR A 295 5.43 -19.40 4.76
C TYR A 295 4.16 -18.54 4.82
N ILE A 296 3.44 -18.46 3.72
CA ILE A 296 2.22 -17.70 3.54
C ILE A 296 1.05 -18.66 3.63
N PHE A 297 0.39 -18.74 4.79
CA PHE A 297 -0.56 -19.79 5.12
C PHE A 297 -1.91 -19.28 5.58
N GLY A 298 -2.99 -19.78 4.99
CA GLY A 298 -4.35 -19.61 5.49
C GLY A 298 -4.82 -18.15 5.55
N ASN A 299 -4.31 -17.28 4.70
CA ASN A 299 -4.72 -15.87 4.65
C ASN A 299 -5.85 -15.68 3.65
N ASP A 300 -6.60 -14.60 3.82
CA ASP A 300 -7.55 -14.09 2.83
C ASP A 300 -6.97 -12.86 2.12
N PHE A 301 -6.67 -13.03 0.85
CA PHE A 301 -6.14 -11.98 -0.03
C PHE A 301 -7.10 -11.63 -1.18
N SER A 302 -8.39 -11.84 -0.96
CA SER A 302 -9.43 -11.65 -1.98
C SER A 302 -9.62 -10.20 -2.39
N PHE A 303 -10.09 -10.01 -3.62
CA PHE A 303 -10.44 -8.70 -4.19
C PHE A 303 -9.28 -7.71 -4.26
N ALA A 304 -8.05 -8.19 -4.27
CA ALA A 304 -6.89 -7.36 -4.54
C ALA A 304 -7.02 -6.72 -5.93
N SER A 305 -6.65 -5.44 -6.04
CA SER A 305 -6.81 -4.72 -7.31
C SER A 305 -5.97 -5.33 -8.43
N VAL A 306 -4.81 -5.91 -8.09
CA VAL A 306 -3.92 -6.61 -9.00
C VAL A 306 -3.72 -8.05 -8.54
N ASN A 307 -2.76 -8.33 -7.67
CA ASN A 307 -2.44 -9.69 -7.28
C ASN A 307 -2.90 -9.96 -5.84
N GLY A 308 -3.57 -11.09 -5.64
CA GLY A 308 -3.83 -11.56 -4.29
C GLY A 308 -2.51 -11.82 -3.56
N VAL A 309 -1.63 -12.59 -4.20
CA VAL A 309 -0.24 -12.80 -3.78
C VAL A 309 0.70 -12.48 -4.93
N GLU A 310 1.71 -11.66 -4.69
CA GLU A 310 2.86 -11.51 -5.56
C GLU A 310 4.11 -11.98 -4.85
N ALA A 311 4.84 -12.97 -5.42
CA ALA A 311 6.05 -13.54 -4.85
C ALA A 311 7.10 -13.75 -5.94
N THR A 312 7.96 -12.76 -6.14
CA THR A 312 8.90 -12.69 -7.26
C THR A 312 10.34 -12.96 -6.85
N PHE A 313 11.16 -13.48 -7.78
CA PHE A 313 12.61 -13.69 -7.62
C PHE A 313 13.02 -14.50 -6.37
N SER A 314 12.15 -15.37 -5.88
CA SER A 314 12.31 -16.02 -4.59
C SER A 314 11.66 -17.40 -4.56
N ARG A 315 12.03 -18.21 -3.56
CA ARG A 315 11.37 -19.48 -3.28
C ARG A 315 10.57 -19.38 -1.98
N ASN A 316 9.31 -19.74 -2.03
CA ASN A 316 8.41 -19.59 -0.89
C ASN A 316 7.38 -20.73 -0.84
N ARG A 317 6.65 -20.81 0.26
CA ARG A 317 5.48 -21.65 0.46
C ARG A 317 4.22 -20.79 0.51
N ILE A 318 3.29 -21.04 -0.41
CA ILE A 318 2.00 -20.36 -0.51
C ILE A 318 0.92 -21.42 -0.38
N GLN A 319 0.31 -21.54 0.80
CA GLN A 319 -0.54 -22.68 1.12
C GLN A 319 -1.86 -22.26 1.79
N GLY A 320 -2.97 -22.87 1.34
CA GLY A 320 -4.27 -22.74 1.99
C GLY A 320 -4.84 -21.35 2.03
N ASN A 321 -4.41 -20.45 1.15
CA ASN A 321 -4.92 -19.08 1.08
C ASN A 321 -6.19 -19.00 0.25
N ILE A 322 -7.01 -17.99 0.52
CA ILE A 322 -8.23 -17.65 -0.21
C ILE A 322 -7.94 -16.48 -1.12
N LEU A 323 -8.25 -16.64 -2.41
CA LEU A 323 -7.90 -15.69 -3.48
C LEU A 323 -9.10 -15.54 -4.43
N VAL A 324 -10.05 -14.67 -4.08
CA VAL A 324 -11.30 -14.51 -4.84
C VAL A 324 -11.31 -13.16 -5.57
N GLY A 325 -11.66 -13.16 -6.85
CA GLY A 325 -11.94 -11.94 -7.62
C GLY A 325 -10.75 -11.00 -7.81
N CYS A 326 -9.53 -11.50 -7.82
CA CYS A 326 -8.30 -10.74 -8.11
C CYS A 326 -8.07 -10.61 -9.63
N GLU A 327 -7.18 -9.71 -10.06
CA GLU A 327 -6.67 -9.74 -11.43
C GLU A 327 -5.85 -11.01 -11.64
N ASN A 328 -4.83 -11.26 -10.79
CA ASN A 328 -4.22 -12.57 -10.65
C ASN A 328 -4.37 -13.04 -9.20
N GLY A 329 -4.73 -14.31 -9.01
CA GLY A 329 -4.73 -14.91 -7.68
C GLY A 329 -3.31 -14.91 -7.12
N ILE A 330 -2.37 -15.56 -7.82
CA ILE A 330 -0.95 -15.61 -7.48
C ILE A 330 -0.12 -15.22 -8.69
N TRP A 331 0.83 -14.29 -8.50
CA TRP A 331 1.86 -13.90 -9.45
C TRP A 331 3.24 -14.30 -8.93
N GLY A 332 3.94 -15.20 -9.67
CA GLY A 332 5.23 -15.74 -9.29
C GLY A 332 6.35 -15.42 -10.29
N GLY A 333 6.48 -14.19 -10.76
CA GLY A 333 7.50 -13.82 -11.75
C GLY A 333 8.92 -14.12 -11.28
N TYR A 334 9.69 -14.88 -12.07
CA TYR A 334 11.04 -15.33 -11.72
C TYR A 334 11.14 -16.13 -10.40
N SER A 335 10.03 -16.68 -9.91
CA SER A 335 10.04 -17.57 -8.75
C SER A 335 10.79 -18.86 -9.07
N TYR A 336 11.33 -19.50 -8.04
CA TYR A 336 12.02 -20.77 -8.22
C TYR A 336 11.80 -21.71 -7.03
N SER A 337 11.56 -22.96 -7.32
CA SER A 337 11.38 -24.01 -6.31
C SER A 337 10.35 -23.67 -5.23
N SER A 338 9.38 -22.85 -5.59
CA SER A 338 8.27 -22.49 -4.70
C SER A 338 7.23 -23.60 -4.66
N MET A 339 6.56 -23.74 -3.51
CA MET A 339 5.43 -24.65 -3.35
C MET A 339 4.13 -23.84 -3.23
N ILE A 340 3.24 -24.01 -4.20
CA ILE A 340 1.90 -23.40 -4.25
C ILE A 340 0.90 -24.52 -4.05
N ASN A 341 0.34 -24.64 -2.83
CA ASN A 341 -0.39 -25.82 -2.43
C ASN A 341 -1.72 -25.51 -1.74
N GLY A 342 -2.78 -26.22 -2.12
CA GLY A 342 -4.06 -26.20 -1.41
C GLY A 342 -4.75 -24.83 -1.31
N ASN A 343 -4.47 -23.90 -2.22
CA ASN A 343 -5.11 -22.59 -2.24
C ASN A 343 -6.48 -22.69 -2.92
N TYR A 344 -7.44 -21.88 -2.45
CA TYR A 344 -8.72 -21.66 -3.09
C TYR A 344 -8.69 -20.40 -3.93
N ILE A 345 -8.83 -20.57 -5.24
CA ILE A 345 -8.71 -19.49 -6.23
C ILE A 345 -10.01 -19.45 -7.01
N LYS A 346 -10.66 -18.28 -7.05
CA LYS A 346 -11.99 -18.17 -7.65
C LYS A 346 -12.21 -16.83 -8.34
N ASP A 347 -12.88 -16.88 -9.50
CA ASP A 347 -13.30 -15.69 -10.25
C ASP A 347 -12.17 -14.69 -10.53
N CYS A 348 -10.93 -15.17 -10.62
CA CYS A 348 -9.77 -14.37 -11.01
C CYS A 348 -9.66 -14.30 -12.55
N ARG A 349 -9.01 -13.24 -13.07
CA ARG A 349 -8.64 -13.25 -14.49
C ARG A 349 -7.62 -14.33 -14.79
N THR A 350 -6.61 -14.49 -13.92
CA THR A 350 -5.67 -15.61 -13.95
C THR A 350 -5.51 -16.14 -12.53
N GLY A 351 -5.73 -17.43 -12.34
CA GLY A 351 -5.56 -18.05 -11.02
C GLY A 351 -4.12 -17.99 -10.55
N ILE A 352 -3.20 -18.64 -11.28
CA ILE A 352 -1.75 -18.60 -11.02
C ILE A 352 -1.03 -18.20 -12.30
N ALA A 353 -0.22 -17.15 -12.25
CA ALA A 353 0.64 -16.72 -13.34
C ALA A 353 2.11 -16.75 -12.92
N ILE A 354 2.94 -17.53 -13.63
CA ILE A 354 4.38 -17.59 -13.41
C ILE A 354 5.08 -17.24 -14.74
N GLU A 355 5.78 -16.12 -14.73
CA GLU A 355 6.59 -15.68 -15.84
C GLU A 355 8.05 -15.87 -15.50
N GLN A 356 8.82 -16.56 -16.36
CA GLN A 356 10.26 -16.77 -16.17
C GLN A 356 10.61 -17.58 -14.89
N GLY A 357 9.68 -18.36 -14.35
CA GLY A 357 9.89 -19.14 -13.14
C GLY A 357 10.53 -20.50 -13.40
N GLN A 358 11.01 -21.16 -12.34
CA GLN A 358 11.71 -22.43 -12.44
C GLN A 358 11.35 -23.39 -11.31
N SER A 359 11.04 -24.64 -11.68
CA SER A 359 10.88 -25.76 -10.75
C SER A 359 9.85 -25.53 -9.63
N ASP A 360 8.87 -24.68 -9.86
CA ASP A 360 7.79 -24.51 -8.91
C ASP A 360 6.83 -25.68 -8.96
N THR A 361 6.28 -26.05 -7.80
CA THR A 361 5.29 -27.12 -7.65
C THR A 361 3.92 -26.50 -7.33
N ILE A 362 2.96 -26.71 -8.23
CA ILE A 362 1.58 -26.27 -8.13
C ILE A 362 0.71 -27.48 -7.87
N ARG A 363 0.23 -27.67 -6.65
CA ARG A 363 -0.48 -28.89 -6.28
C ARG A 363 -1.68 -28.66 -5.39
N GLN A 364 -2.68 -29.54 -5.52
CA GLN A 364 -3.87 -29.55 -4.65
C GLN A 364 -4.59 -28.19 -4.55
N ASN A 365 -4.40 -27.29 -5.52
CA ASN A 365 -5.14 -26.03 -5.56
C ASN A 365 -6.52 -26.27 -6.20
N TYR A 366 -7.49 -25.48 -5.77
CA TYR A 366 -8.84 -25.50 -6.29
C TYR A 366 -9.13 -24.21 -7.04
N PHE A 367 -9.37 -24.34 -8.35
CA PHE A 367 -9.69 -23.21 -9.26
C PHE A 367 -11.17 -23.28 -9.63
N GLU A 368 -11.89 -22.15 -9.50
CA GLU A 368 -13.31 -22.07 -9.81
C GLU A 368 -13.64 -20.78 -10.58
N GLY A 369 -14.15 -20.90 -11.80
CA GLY A 369 -14.65 -19.76 -12.58
C GLY A 369 -13.61 -18.79 -13.09
N ASP A 370 -12.31 -19.10 -13.00
CA ASP A 370 -11.23 -18.25 -13.49
C ASP A 370 -11.23 -18.17 -15.03
N SER A 371 -10.78 -17.05 -15.60
CA SER A 371 -10.63 -17.00 -17.07
C SER A 371 -9.44 -17.84 -17.55
N ILE A 372 -8.34 -17.86 -16.80
CA ILE A 372 -7.19 -18.72 -16.99
C ILE A 372 -6.84 -19.34 -15.63
N GLY A 373 -6.72 -20.66 -15.57
CA GLY A 373 -6.33 -21.35 -14.33
C GLY A 373 -4.86 -21.13 -14.01
N VAL A 374 -3.95 -21.76 -14.79
CA VAL A 374 -2.51 -21.61 -14.63
C VAL A 374 -1.89 -21.11 -15.94
N GLN A 375 -1.10 -20.06 -15.86
CA GLN A 375 -0.31 -19.50 -16.96
C GLN A 375 1.18 -19.61 -16.65
N LEU A 376 1.94 -20.31 -17.51
CA LEU A 376 3.39 -20.42 -17.46
C LEU A 376 4.00 -19.89 -18.76
N CYS A 377 4.91 -18.93 -18.66
CA CYS A 377 5.46 -18.33 -19.87
C CYS A 377 6.89 -17.78 -19.71
N SER A 378 7.59 -17.72 -20.84
CA SER A 378 8.83 -16.95 -20.99
C SER A 378 8.61 -15.72 -21.87
N ARG A 379 9.28 -14.60 -21.58
CA ARG A 379 9.36 -13.44 -22.48
C ARG A 379 10.34 -13.72 -23.60
N MET A 380 10.01 -13.32 -24.80
CA MET A 380 10.89 -13.48 -25.97
C MET A 380 12.14 -12.60 -25.93
N LYS A 381 12.07 -11.45 -25.24
CA LYS A 381 13.20 -10.52 -25.07
C LYS A 381 13.41 -10.25 -23.60
N GLN A 382 14.62 -10.44 -23.12
CA GLN A 382 15.05 -10.15 -21.77
C GLN A 382 16.10 -9.03 -21.79
N SER A 383 16.07 -8.16 -20.78
CA SER A 383 17.21 -7.29 -20.52
C SER A 383 18.35 -8.13 -19.94
N HIS A 384 19.52 -8.06 -20.56
CA HIS A 384 20.70 -8.76 -20.06
C HIS A 384 21.54 -7.90 -19.09
N ASP A 385 21.03 -6.73 -18.72
CA ASP A 385 21.79 -5.73 -17.95
C ASP A 385 21.82 -6.05 -16.44
N TYR A 386 20.90 -6.90 -15.97
CA TYR A 386 20.80 -7.26 -14.56
C TYR A 386 21.72 -8.44 -14.20
N GLY A 387 22.39 -8.37 -13.04
CA GLY A 387 23.19 -9.46 -12.49
C GLY A 387 22.41 -10.76 -12.33
N TYR A 388 21.13 -10.68 -11.93
CA TYR A 388 20.25 -11.82 -11.82
C TYR A 388 20.20 -12.67 -13.10
N PHE A 389 20.12 -12.05 -14.27
CA PHE A 389 20.04 -12.74 -15.57
C PHE A 389 21.38 -13.31 -16.02
N ARG A 390 22.49 -12.84 -15.47
CA ARG A 390 23.83 -13.41 -15.74
C ARG A 390 24.11 -14.65 -14.92
N GLU A 391 23.53 -14.73 -13.72
CA GLU A 391 23.77 -15.83 -12.78
C GLU A 391 22.76 -16.98 -12.91
N ARG A 392 21.63 -16.77 -13.59
CA ARG A 392 20.54 -17.78 -13.68
C ARG A 392 20.01 -17.92 -15.10
N ASP A 393 19.65 -19.14 -15.47
CA ASP A 393 18.73 -19.34 -16.59
C ASP A 393 17.33 -18.87 -16.16
N ILE A 394 16.78 -17.94 -16.90
CA ILE A 394 15.51 -17.27 -16.57
C ILE A 394 14.33 -17.79 -17.40
N ARG A 395 14.50 -18.87 -18.17
CA ARG A 395 13.36 -19.46 -18.91
C ARG A 395 12.37 -20.10 -17.94
N SER A 396 11.10 -20.04 -18.27
CA SER A 396 10.06 -20.82 -17.60
C SER A 396 10.34 -22.31 -17.79
N MET A 397 10.67 -23.05 -16.72
CA MET A 397 11.05 -24.45 -16.88
C MET A 397 10.75 -25.34 -15.68
N HIS A 398 10.52 -26.61 -15.97
CA HIS A 398 10.44 -27.70 -14.99
C HIS A 398 9.35 -27.54 -13.93
N HIS A 399 8.29 -26.79 -14.22
CA HIS A 399 7.15 -26.70 -13.31
C HIS A 399 6.36 -28.02 -13.30
N VAL A 400 5.82 -28.36 -12.12
CA VAL A 400 5.01 -29.56 -11.90
C VAL A 400 3.62 -29.17 -11.42
N LEU A 401 2.60 -29.64 -12.11
CA LEU A 401 1.18 -29.49 -11.74
C LEU A 401 0.64 -30.86 -11.33
N ASP A 402 0.18 -31.02 -10.09
CA ASP A 402 -0.21 -32.25 -9.49
C ASP A 402 -1.48 -32.10 -8.62
N ARG A 403 -2.48 -32.96 -8.84
CA ARG A 403 -3.73 -33.04 -8.05
C ARG A 403 -4.48 -31.69 -7.88
N ASN A 404 -4.43 -30.83 -8.85
CA ASN A 404 -5.24 -29.61 -8.86
C ASN A 404 -6.63 -29.89 -9.41
N VAL A 405 -7.61 -29.11 -8.94
CA VAL A 405 -9.00 -29.17 -9.43
C VAL A 405 -9.33 -27.88 -10.16
N PHE A 406 -9.79 -28.00 -11.40
CA PHE A 406 -10.25 -26.88 -12.22
C PHE A 406 -11.73 -27.08 -12.56
N THR A 407 -12.60 -26.20 -12.10
CA THR A 407 -14.04 -26.26 -12.35
C THR A 407 -14.58 -24.95 -12.91
N GLY A 408 -15.26 -25.00 -14.05
CA GLY A 408 -15.77 -23.79 -14.73
C GLY A 408 -14.70 -22.81 -15.18
N VAL A 409 -13.45 -23.25 -15.28
CA VAL A 409 -12.31 -22.42 -15.71
C VAL A 409 -12.24 -22.41 -17.23
N ARG A 410 -12.37 -21.22 -17.86
CA ARG A 410 -12.44 -21.11 -19.33
C ARG A 410 -11.22 -21.74 -20.02
N LEU A 411 -10.01 -21.44 -19.55
CA LEU A 411 -8.75 -21.97 -20.06
C LEU A 411 -7.89 -22.47 -18.87
N PRO A 412 -8.04 -23.72 -18.43
CA PRO A 412 -7.28 -24.26 -17.33
C PRO A 412 -5.77 -24.08 -17.44
N LEU A 413 -5.19 -24.27 -18.63
CA LEU A 413 -3.74 -24.20 -18.82
C LEU A 413 -3.35 -23.35 -20.01
N ARG A 414 -2.47 -22.36 -19.79
CA ARG A 414 -1.75 -21.61 -20.82
C ARG A 414 -0.25 -21.79 -20.61
N VAL A 415 0.44 -22.39 -21.59
CA VAL A 415 1.89 -22.67 -21.51
C VAL A 415 2.56 -22.20 -22.80
N THR A 416 3.47 -21.22 -22.69
CA THR A 416 4.15 -20.62 -23.84
C THR A 416 5.65 -20.39 -23.55
N GLY A 417 6.51 -20.74 -24.49
CA GLY A 417 7.96 -20.55 -24.36
C GLY A 417 8.58 -21.28 -23.17
N SER A 418 8.03 -22.43 -22.78
CA SER A 418 8.39 -23.11 -21.55
C SER A 418 9.06 -24.46 -21.82
N LEU A 419 9.95 -24.91 -20.90
CA LEU A 419 10.72 -26.13 -21.03
C LEU A 419 10.35 -27.15 -19.94
N GLY A 420 10.06 -28.40 -20.33
CA GLY A 420 9.95 -29.52 -19.40
C GLY A 420 8.80 -29.44 -18.40
N ILE A 421 7.70 -28.80 -18.77
CA ILE A 421 6.52 -28.66 -17.92
C ILE A 421 5.81 -30.00 -17.79
N GLN A 422 5.46 -30.37 -16.56
CA GLN A 422 4.79 -31.65 -16.25
C GLN A 422 3.42 -31.37 -15.65
N VAL A 423 2.38 -31.75 -16.36
CA VAL A 423 0.98 -31.78 -15.89
C VAL A 423 0.59 -33.22 -15.69
N ASN A 424 0.97 -33.76 -14.56
CA ASN A 424 0.85 -35.17 -14.25
C ASN A 424 0.20 -35.35 -12.89
N GLY A 425 -0.34 -36.56 -12.63
CA GLY A 425 -0.71 -36.91 -11.26
C GLY A 425 -2.09 -36.42 -10.84
N GLU A 426 -3.11 -36.84 -11.56
CA GLU A 426 -4.50 -36.77 -11.08
C GLU A 426 -5.04 -35.32 -10.92
N ASN A 427 -4.65 -34.43 -11.83
CA ASN A 427 -5.37 -33.13 -11.93
C ASN A 427 -6.76 -33.42 -12.51
N LEU A 428 -7.77 -32.75 -11.98
CA LEU A 428 -9.16 -32.82 -12.44
C LEU A 428 -9.52 -31.57 -13.20
N PHE A 429 -10.03 -31.74 -14.42
CA PHE A 429 -10.53 -30.67 -15.28
C PHE A 429 -12.01 -30.90 -15.57
N TYR A 430 -12.86 -29.96 -15.14
CA TYR A 430 -14.31 -30.03 -15.34
C TYR A 430 -14.86 -28.73 -15.85
N ASP A 431 -15.70 -28.78 -16.88
CA ASP A 431 -16.42 -27.65 -17.46
C ASP A 431 -15.49 -26.50 -17.87
N PHE A 432 -14.90 -26.60 -19.06
CA PHE A 432 -13.96 -25.62 -19.63
C PHE A 432 -14.29 -25.35 -21.11
N GLU A 433 -13.89 -24.18 -21.62
CA GLU A 433 -14.03 -23.90 -23.07
C GLU A 433 -12.89 -24.54 -23.87
N ARG A 434 -11.67 -24.43 -23.39
CA ARG A 434 -10.47 -25.00 -23.99
C ARG A 434 -9.51 -25.46 -22.92
N LEU A 435 -9.15 -26.74 -22.91
CA LEU A 435 -8.34 -27.33 -21.84
C LEU A 435 -6.91 -26.76 -21.76
N VAL A 436 -6.21 -26.67 -22.89
CA VAL A 436 -4.81 -26.25 -22.95
C VAL A 436 -4.60 -25.31 -24.14
N ALA A 437 -3.92 -24.18 -23.91
CA ALA A 437 -3.34 -23.33 -24.95
C ALA A 437 -1.82 -23.40 -24.88
N THR A 438 -1.20 -23.92 -25.94
CA THR A 438 0.26 -24.01 -26.08
C THR A 438 0.70 -23.41 -27.40
N ASP A 439 1.98 -23.12 -27.57
CA ASP A 439 2.60 -22.70 -28.80
C ASP A 439 3.77 -23.61 -29.21
N THR A 440 4.36 -23.36 -30.35
CA THR A 440 5.47 -24.13 -30.93
C THR A 440 6.82 -23.89 -30.25
N THR A 441 6.89 -22.94 -29.30
CA THR A 441 8.12 -22.61 -28.57
C THR A 441 8.29 -23.41 -27.29
N ASN A 442 7.30 -24.26 -26.94
CA ASN A 442 7.40 -25.16 -25.79
C ASN A 442 8.20 -26.41 -26.15
N GLU A 443 9.05 -26.84 -25.23
CA GLU A 443 9.83 -28.06 -25.33
C GLU A 443 9.52 -28.98 -24.14
N GLY A 444 9.33 -30.31 -24.41
CA GLY A 444 9.19 -31.32 -23.36
C GLY A 444 7.93 -31.17 -22.48
N PHE A 445 6.86 -30.56 -22.98
CA PHE A 445 5.58 -30.49 -22.30
C PHE A 445 4.96 -31.87 -22.17
N LYS A 446 4.59 -32.30 -20.95
CA LYS A 446 3.96 -33.58 -20.65
C LYS A 446 2.61 -33.37 -19.98
N PHE A 447 1.59 -34.03 -20.54
CA PHE A 447 0.23 -34.05 -20.00
C PHE A 447 -0.24 -35.47 -19.87
N LEU A 448 -0.14 -36.08 -18.68
CA LEU A 448 -0.38 -37.49 -18.46
C LEU A 448 -1.15 -37.76 -17.15
N ARG A 449 -2.05 -38.71 -17.15
CA ARG A 449 -2.80 -39.19 -15.98
C ARG A 449 -3.64 -38.12 -15.33
N ASN A 450 -4.42 -37.38 -16.12
CA ASN A 450 -5.35 -36.36 -15.64
C ASN A 450 -6.77 -36.80 -15.96
N ASP A 451 -7.70 -36.42 -15.10
CA ASP A 451 -9.12 -36.68 -15.25
C ASP A 451 -9.80 -35.48 -15.94
N ILE A 452 -10.47 -35.75 -17.05
CA ILE A 452 -11.06 -34.72 -17.92
C ILE A 452 -12.54 -35.02 -18.08
N TYR A 453 -13.38 -34.08 -17.68
CA TYR A 453 -14.82 -34.16 -17.78
C TYR A 453 -15.40 -32.91 -18.42
N THR A 454 -16.51 -33.04 -19.11
CA THR A 454 -17.26 -31.95 -19.71
C THR A 454 -18.46 -31.58 -18.84
N SER A 455 -19.12 -30.46 -19.15
CA SER A 455 -20.37 -30.06 -18.48
C SER A 455 -21.53 -31.08 -18.67
N ALA A 456 -21.42 -31.97 -19.66
CA ALA A 456 -22.37 -33.06 -19.86
C ALA A 456 -22.21 -34.21 -18.88
N ASP A 457 -21.06 -34.33 -18.24
CA ASP A 457 -20.77 -35.34 -17.26
C ASP A 457 -21.36 -34.95 -15.90
N ARG A 458 -22.23 -35.79 -15.34
CA ARG A 458 -22.78 -35.58 -14.02
C ARG A 458 -21.78 -36.05 -12.96
N LEU A 459 -21.08 -35.13 -12.35
CA LEU A 459 -20.14 -35.42 -11.26
C LEU A 459 -20.79 -35.06 -9.93
N ASP A 460 -21.72 -35.89 -9.47
CA ASP A 460 -22.47 -35.64 -8.21
C ASP A 460 -21.53 -35.47 -7.00
N TRP A 461 -20.36 -36.06 -7.06
CA TRP A 461 -19.31 -35.94 -6.05
C TRP A 461 -18.53 -34.62 -6.13
N LEU A 462 -18.50 -33.95 -7.29
CA LEU A 462 -17.82 -32.66 -7.42
C LEU A 462 -18.56 -31.53 -6.69
N TRP A 463 -19.88 -31.64 -6.61
CA TRP A 463 -20.72 -30.71 -5.86
C TRP A 463 -20.61 -30.88 -4.34
N SER A 464 -20.10 -32.02 -3.89
CA SER A 464 -19.77 -32.31 -2.49
C SER A 464 -18.31 -32.02 -2.17
N PHE A 465 -17.53 -31.51 -3.14
CA PHE A 465 -16.15 -31.06 -2.86
C PHE A 465 -16.22 -29.87 -1.92
N GLU A 466 -16.10 -30.19 -0.69
CA GLU A 466 -16.01 -29.22 0.37
C GLU A 466 -14.54 -28.82 0.49
N LEU A 467 -14.27 -27.52 0.52
CA LEU A 467 -12.97 -27.01 0.93
C LEU A 467 -12.51 -27.79 2.17
N PRO A 468 -11.25 -28.22 2.24
CA PRO A 468 -10.72 -28.85 3.45
C PRO A 468 -11.18 -28.08 4.69
N GLU A 469 -11.50 -28.77 5.76
CA GLU A 469 -12.03 -28.16 6.98
C GLU A 469 -11.13 -27.02 7.47
N SER A 470 -9.82 -27.17 7.29
CA SER A 470 -8.82 -26.10 7.48
C SER A 470 -9.02 -24.85 6.61
N GLN A 471 -9.69 -24.97 5.46
CA GLN A 471 -9.99 -23.86 4.56
C GLN A 471 -11.42 -23.33 4.71
N ARG A 472 -12.36 -24.17 5.19
CA ARG A 472 -13.74 -23.75 5.49
C ARG A 472 -13.84 -22.99 6.79
N ASN A 473 -13.09 -23.43 7.78
CA ASN A 473 -13.08 -22.88 9.13
C ASN A 473 -11.80 -22.09 9.38
N LEU A 474 -11.40 -21.23 8.44
CA LEU A 474 -10.48 -20.16 8.76
C LEU A 474 -11.16 -19.24 9.77
N ASN A 475 -11.42 -19.80 10.95
CA ASN A 475 -11.90 -19.04 12.08
C ASN A 475 -10.72 -18.23 12.61
N PHE A 476 -10.49 -17.07 11.98
CA PHE A 476 -9.44 -16.15 12.36
C PHE A 476 -9.63 -15.64 13.79
N ASN A 477 -10.78 -15.86 14.37
CA ASN A 477 -11.05 -15.54 15.78
C ASN A 477 -10.45 -16.58 16.73
N HIS A 478 -9.90 -17.71 16.22
CA HIS A 478 -9.31 -18.72 17.08
C HIS A 478 -7.78 -18.62 17.06
N PRO A 479 -7.16 -18.00 18.07
CA PRO A 479 -5.71 -17.77 18.12
C PRO A 479 -4.89 -19.07 18.18
N ASN A 480 -5.55 -20.21 18.36
CA ASN A 480 -4.94 -21.54 18.46
C ASN A 480 -5.01 -22.38 17.19
N GLN A 481 -5.49 -21.82 16.09
CA GLN A 481 -5.55 -22.54 14.84
C GLN A 481 -4.14 -22.77 14.29
N ARG A 482 -3.72 -24.02 14.17
CA ARG A 482 -2.36 -24.37 13.71
C ARG A 482 -2.32 -24.48 12.19
N PRO A 483 -1.24 -23.99 11.56
CA PRO A 483 -0.85 -24.44 10.25
C PRO A 483 -0.66 -25.98 10.29
N ASP A 484 -1.03 -26.67 9.22
CA ASP A 484 -0.92 -28.11 9.14
C ASP A 484 0.56 -28.54 9.27
N ASP A 485 0.91 -29.25 10.33
CA ASP A 485 2.28 -29.63 10.69
C ASP A 485 2.97 -30.49 9.61
N VAL A 486 2.18 -31.14 8.74
CA VAL A 486 2.67 -32.04 7.69
C VAL A 486 3.57 -31.34 6.66
N TYR A 487 3.50 -30.02 6.56
CA TYR A 487 4.15 -29.28 5.47
C TYR A 487 5.25 -28.32 5.93
N SER A 488 5.67 -28.34 7.17
CA SER A 488 6.52 -27.27 7.66
C SER A 488 7.85 -27.68 8.27
N PRO A 489 8.93 -27.80 7.48
CA PRO A 489 10.28 -27.73 8.02
C PRO A 489 10.68 -26.30 8.50
N LEU A 490 9.91 -25.28 8.11
CA LEU A 490 10.15 -23.87 8.47
C LEU A 490 9.38 -23.43 9.71
N MET A 491 8.63 -24.33 10.33
CA MET A 491 7.82 -23.96 11.49
C MET A 491 8.68 -23.59 12.69
N VAL A 492 8.67 -22.29 12.94
CA VAL A 492 8.79 -21.82 14.30
C VAL A 492 7.67 -22.45 15.12
N PRO A 493 7.93 -22.97 16.32
CA PRO A 493 6.89 -23.58 17.15
C PRO A 493 5.68 -22.66 17.27
N TYR A 494 4.51 -23.19 17.02
CA TYR A 494 3.26 -22.45 17.15
C TYR A 494 3.14 -21.95 18.59
N ILE A 495 3.00 -20.66 18.76
CA ILE A 495 2.74 -20.06 20.06
C ILE A 495 1.24 -20.00 20.23
N GLN A 496 0.73 -20.62 21.29
CA GLN A 496 -0.63 -20.42 21.73
C GLN A 496 -0.77 -18.94 22.17
N LEU A 497 -1.60 -18.20 21.45
CA LEU A 497 -1.89 -16.80 21.75
C LEU A 497 -3.06 -16.79 22.74
N GLU A 498 -2.94 -16.03 23.80
CA GLU A 498 -4.06 -15.75 24.70
C GLU A 498 -5.09 -14.91 23.90
N GLU A 499 -6.35 -15.28 23.98
CA GLU A 499 -7.44 -14.47 23.40
C GLU A 499 -7.53 -13.16 24.20
N PRO A 500 -7.33 -12.02 23.57
CA PRO A 500 -7.59 -10.75 24.24
C PRO A 500 -9.09 -10.51 24.25
N ASP A 501 -9.67 -10.40 25.42
CA ASP A 501 -11.11 -10.28 25.68
C ASP A 501 -11.84 -9.10 24.99
N SER A 502 -11.12 -8.24 24.27
CA SER A 502 -11.69 -7.00 23.70
C SER A 502 -10.99 -6.42 22.48
N LEU A 503 -10.14 -7.17 21.74
CA LEU A 503 -9.39 -6.60 20.63
C LEU A 503 -10.08 -6.84 19.28
N GLU A 504 -10.23 -5.77 18.50
CA GLU A 504 -10.80 -5.80 17.14
C GLU A 504 -9.80 -6.30 16.08
N GLY A 505 -8.87 -7.15 16.40
CA GLY A 505 -7.87 -7.64 15.47
C GLY A 505 -8.12 -9.05 14.99
N GLY A 506 -7.50 -9.43 13.88
CA GLY A 506 -7.42 -10.81 13.40
C GLY A 506 -8.73 -11.46 12.99
N MET A 507 -9.70 -10.71 12.55
CA MET A 507 -10.99 -11.25 12.15
C MET A 507 -11.01 -11.69 10.71
N ASN A 508 -11.58 -12.85 10.44
CA ASN A 508 -11.86 -13.26 9.09
C ASN A 508 -12.97 -12.41 8.48
N THR A 509 -12.63 -11.68 7.46
CA THR A 509 -13.57 -10.83 6.75
C THR A 509 -14.15 -11.50 5.51
N ALA A 510 -13.59 -12.58 5.01
CA ALA A 510 -14.09 -13.29 3.84
C ALA A 510 -15.43 -13.94 4.09
N LEU A 511 -15.62 -14.52 5.26
CA LEU A 511 -16.86 -15.19 5.64
C LEU A 511 -17.90 -14.24 6.26
N GLU A 512 -17.44 -13.23 7.01
CA GLU A 512 -18.29 -12.26 7.73
C GLU A 512 -18.03 -10.82 7.26
N MET A 513 -17.95 -10.61 5.96
CA MET A 513 -17.55 -9.34 5.41
C MET A 513 -18.46 -8.20 5.84
N GLN A 514 -17.94 -7.29 6.62
CA GLN A 514 -18.61 -6.02 6.99
C GLN A 514 -18.70 -5.05 5.80
N TYR A 515 -17.95 -5.31 4.73
CA TYR A 515 -17.85 -4.46 3.55
C TYR A 515 -18.37 -5.19 2.30
N PRO A 516 -18.83 -4.45 1.29
CA PRO A 516 -19.26 -5.05 0.02
C PRO A 516 -18.13 -5.80 -0.66
N LYS A 517 -18.40 -6.98 -1.20
CA LYS A 517 -17.45 -7.83 -1.91
C LYS A 517 -17.20 -7.35 -3.33
N GLY A 518 -15.95 -7.40 -3.80
CA GLY A 518 -15.54 -7.14 -5.16
C GLY A 518 -14.57 -5.97 -5.33
N ARG A 519 -13.71 -6.03 -6.34
CA ARG A 519 -12.77 -4.95 -6.70
C ARG A 519 -13.49 -3.65 -7.07
N ASP A 520 -14.69 -3.72 -7.63
CA ASP A 520 -15.52 -2.56 -7.95
C ASP A 520 -16.04 -1.81 -6.72
N LYS A 521 -15.84 -2.37 -5.53
CA LYS A 521 -16.16 -1.75 -4.25
C LYS A 521 -14.99 -1.00 -3.64
N ILE A 522 -13.82 -1.03 -4.26
CA ILE A 522 -12.70 -0.17 -3.85
C ILE A 522 -12.99 1.24 -4.35
N LEU A 523 -13.46 2.10 -3.47
CA LEU A 523 -13.76 3.50 -3.76
C LEU A 523 -12.71 4.38 -3.12
N MET A 524 -12.25 5.40 -3.87
CA MET A 524 -11.10 6.23 -3.49
C MET A 524 -11.40 7.71 -3.64
N ASP A 525 -10.87 8.51 -2.74
CA ASP A 525 -10.70 9.96 -2.92
C ASP A 525 -9.20 10.35 -2.95
N ALA A 526 -8.91 11.63 -2.93
CA ALA A 526 -7.53 12.13 -2.91
C ALA A 526 -6.76 11.79 -1.62
N TRP A 527 -7.43 11.23 -0.62
CA TRP A 527 -6.86 10.90 0.67
C TRP A 527 -6.81 9.39 0.95
N GLY A 528 -7.24 8.57 0.01
CA GLY A 528 -7.17 7.12 0.15
C GLY A 528 -8.54 6.44 0.14
N PRO A 529 -8.63 5.21 0.61
CA PRO A 529 -9.82 4.39 0.48
C PRO A 529 -10.99 4.84 1.37
N TYR A 530 -12.19 4.61 0.84
CA TYR A 530 -13.45 4.88 1.51
C TYR A 530 -13.87 3.71 2.41
N ASN A 531 -14.27 4.03 3.65
CA ASN A 531 -14.65 3.02 4.64
C ASN A 531 -16.17 2.73 4.74
N TYR A 532 -16.97 3.30 3.88
CA TYR A 532 -18.44 3.16 3.88
C TYR A 532 -19.17 3.73 5.11
N LYS A 533 -18.47 4.44 6.01
CA LYS A 533 -19.03 4.99 7.25
C LYS A 533 -19.13 6.52 7.27
N ARG A 534 -18.31 7.22 6.49
CA ARG A 534 -18.31 8.68 6.36
C ARG A 534 -19.05 9.14 5.10
N PRO A 535 -19.46 10.41 4.98
CA PRO A 535 -19.99 10.91 3.71
C PRO A 535 -18.90 10.92 2.61
N PHE A 536 -19.32 10.65 1.36
CA PHE A 536 -18.41 10.47 0.23
C PHE A 536 -19.08 10.84 -1.08
N ILE A 537 -18.34 11.53 -1.96
CA ILE A 537 -18.77 11.85 -3.33
C ILE A 537 -18.04 10.89 -4.29
N ASN A 538 -18.76 9.96 -4.89
CA ASN A 538 -18.21 9.00 -5.82
C ASN A 538 -18.59 9.36 -7.27
N LEU A 539 -17.62 9.66 -8.14
CA LEU A 539 -17.85 9.75 -9.57
C LEU A 539 -18.07 8.34 -10.15
N ARG A 540 -19.34 8.03 -10.43
CA ARG A 540 -19.74 6.70 -10.91
C ARG A 540 -19.44 6.50 -12.39
N SER A 541 -19.81 7.49 -13.23
CA SER A 541 -19.64 7.38 -14.67
C SER A 541 -19.51 8.76 -15.33
N VAL A 542 -18.82 8.78 -16.46
CA VAL A 542 -18.77 9.90 -17.39
C VAL A 542 -19.31 9.39 -18.71
N LYS A 543 -20.34 10.04 -19.24
CA LYS A 543 -20.93 9.70 -20.54
C LYS A 543 -20.77 10.89 -21.50
N ARG A 544 -20.32 10.63 -22.71
CA ARG A 544 -20.37 11.60 -23.80
C ARG A 544 -21.66 11.39 -24.57
N LEU A 545 -22.46 12.43 -24.70
CA LEU A 545 -23.65 12.43 -25.52
C LEU A 545 -23.30 12.63 -27.01
N ASP A 546 -24.23 12.34 -27.91
CA ASP A 546 -24.05 12.47 -29.38
C ASP A 546 -23.70 13.89 -29.81
N ASN A 547 -24.16 14.90 -29.07
CA ASN A 547 -23.83 16.32 -29.27
C ASN A 547 -22.46 16.72 -28.68
N GLY A 548 -21.67 15.78 -28.17
CA GLY A 548 -20.35 16.00 -27.58
C GLY A 548 -20.34 16.43 -26.10
N VAL A 549 -21.48 16.69 -25.49
CA VAL A 549 -21.61 17.07 -24.09
C VAL A 549 -21.19 15.93 -23.18
N LEU A 550 -20.43 16.24 -22.12
CA LEU A 550 -20.02 15.29 -21.10
C LEU A 550 -20.96 15.35 -19.89
N MET A 551 -21.58 14.22 -19.56
CA MET A 551 -22.44 14.06 -18.39
C MET A 551 -21.70 13.28 -17.31
N TYR A 552 -21.56 13.87 -16.13
CA TYR A 552 -20.96 13.29 -14.95
C TYR A 552 -22.04 12.82 -13.99
N GLN A 553 -21.95 11.56 -13.58
CA GLN A 553 -22.87 10.98 -12.62
C GLN A 553 -22.14 10.74 -11.29
N PHE A 554 -22.55 11.47 -10.27
CA PHE A 554 -22.02 11.35 -8.91
C PHE A 554 -23.01 10.62 -8.00
N ARG A 555 -22.49 9.64 -7.27
CA ARG A 555 -23.22 9.00 -6.18
C ARG A 555 -22.78 9.59 -4.85
N LEU A 556 -23.71 10.19 -4.12
CA LEU A 556 -23.51 10.66 -2.77
C LEU A 556 -23.77 9.51 -1.81
N MET A 557 -22.77 9.15 -1.00
CA MET A 557 -22.80 7.96 -0.14
C MET A 557 -22.47 8.35 1.29
N GLY A 558 -22.95 7.55 2.26
CA GLY A 558 -22.61 7.72 3.67
C GLY A 558 -23.83 7.78 4.58
N PRO A 559 -23.69 8.36 5.79
CA PRO A 559 -24.78 8.54 6.73
C PRO A 559 -25.88 9.42 6.15
N GLY A 560 -27.13 9.25 6.65
CA GLY A 560 -28.25 10.11 6.31
C GLY A 560 -28.00 11.57 6.71
N GLY A 561 -28.63 12.48 5.97
CA GLY A 561 -28.54 13.91 6.26
C GLY A 561 -28.90 14.77 5.07
N ARG A 562 -29.12 16.06 5.31
CA ARG A 562 -29.45 17.05 4.28
C ARG A 562 -28.17 17.57 3.61
N TYR A 563 -28.28 17.91 2.33
CA TYR A 563 -27.19 18.58 1.64
C TYR A 563 -27.65 19.76 0.77
N ALA A 564 -26.74 20.68 0.52
CA ALA A 564 -26.85 21.74 -0.50
C ALA A 564 -25.55 21.83 -1.29
N ILE A 565 -25.64 22.01 -2.60
CA ILE A 565 -24.49 22.33 -3.45
C ILE A 565 -24.20 23.82 -3.27
N ILE A 566 -23.01 24.15 -2.79
CA ILE A 566 -22.58 25.53 -2.53
C ILE A 566 -21.57 26.07 -3.55
N ASP A 567 -20.87 25.17 -4.26
CA ASP A 567 -20.05 25.50 -5.41
C ASP A 567 -20.12 24.34 -6.43
N HIS A 568 -20.25 24.69 -7.71
CA HIS A 568 -20.30 23.73 -8.80
C HIS A 568 -19.49 24.22 -10.01
N THR A 569 -18.35 24.86 -9.75
CA THR A 569 -17.45 25.39 -10.78
C THR A 569 -17.16 24.34 -11.84
N GLY A 570 -17.42 24.68 -13.12
CA GLY A 570 -17.22 23.78 -14.26
C GLY A 570 -18.29 22.68 -14.38
N PHE A 571 -19.37 22.76 -13.61
CA PHE A 571 -20.56 21.94 -13.77
C PHE A 571 -21.80 22.80 -13.88
N SER A 572 -22.66 22.52 -14.86
CA SER A 572 -24.01 23.02 -14.86
C SER A 572 -24.81 22.21 -13.85
N ALA A 573 -25.31 22.86 -12.81
CA ALA A 573 -26.22 22.21 -11.91
C ALA A 573 -27.52 21.88 -12.67
N GLY A 574 -27.76 20.60 -12.93
CA GLY A 574 -29.10 20.12 -13.15
C GLY A 574 -30.00 20.62 -12.00
N LEU A 575 -31.28 20.63 -12.16
CA LEU A 575 -32.28 21.26 -11.28
C LEU A 575 -32.23 20.92 -9.77
N LYS A 576 -31.25 20.10 -9.30
CA LYS A 576 -31.21 19.61 -7.90
C LYS A 576 -30.01 20.17 -7.14
N MET A 577 -30.17 21.40 -6.61
CA MET A 577 -29.15 22.05 -5.81
C MET A 577 -29.11 21.60 -4.33
N ALA A 578 -30.10 20.83 -3.87
CA ALA A 578 -30.19 20.33 -2.51
C ALA A 578 -30.95 19.00 -2.46
N GLY A 579 -30.73 18.23 -1.44
CA GLY A 579 -31.40 16.91 -1.26
C GLY A 579 -31.00 16.23 0.04
N MET A 580 -31.13 14.90 0.05
CA MET A 580 -30.82 14.03 1.16
C MET A 580 -29.77 12.99 0.76
N PHE A 581 -28.76 12.72 1.61
CA PHE A 581 -27.91 11.56 1.47
C PHE A 581 -28.63 10.28 1.87
N PRO A 582 -28.41 9.15 1.15
CA PRO A 582 -27.67 9.01 -0.10
C PRO A 582 -28.46 9.54 -1.31
N ASP A 583 -27.74 10.00 -2.36
CA ASP A 583 -28.38 10.56 -3.56
C ASP A 583 -27.57 10.29 -4.84
N LEU A 584 -28.15 10.65 -5.98
CA LEU A 584 -27.55 10.57 -7.29
C LEU A 584 -27.65 11.93 -7.99
N LEU A 585 -26.50 12.52 -8.31
CA LEU A 585 -26.41 13.76 -9.07
C LEU A 585 -25.96 13.47 -10.50
N VAL A 586 -26.59 14.13 -11.46
CA VAL A 586 -26.18 14.09 -12.87
C VAL A 586 -25.94 15.51 -13.32
N LEU A 587 -24.67 15.83 -13.62
CA LEU A 587 -24.25 17.20 -13.92
C LEU A 587 -23.57 17.23 -15.31
N GLU A 588 -23.83 18.27 -16.06
CA GLU A 588 -23.14 18.56 -17.31
C GLU A 588 -21.78 19.18 -17.00
N ARG A 589 -20.74 18.76 -17.72
CA ARG A 589 -19.38 19.27 -17.55
C ARG A 589 -19.07 20.37 -18.55
N ASP A 590 -18.78 21.56 -18.08
CA ASP A 590 -18.20 22.63 -18.89
C ASP A 590 -16.70 22.39 -19.10
N THR A 591 -16.34 21.87 -20.26
CA THR A 591 -14.96 21.51 -20.60
C THR A 591 -14.02 22.70 -20.79
N THR A 592 -14.54 23.91 -20.81
CA THR A 592 -13.70 25.14 -20.88
C THR A 592 -13.08 25.49 -19.53
N VAL A 593 -13.70 25.03 -18.44
CA VAL A 593 -13.18 25.23 -17.08
C VAL A 593 -12.11 24.19 -16.78
N ILE A 594 -10.89 24.62 -16.50
CA ILE A 594 -9.73 23.73 -16.30
C ILE A 594 -9.79 22.98 -14.98
N PHE A 595 -10.22 23.65 -13.89
CA PHE A 595 -10.29 23.06 -12.55
C PHE A 595 -11.74 22.99 -12.06
N PRO A 596 -12.51 21.95 -12.47
CA PRO A 596 -13.86 21.78 -11.99
C PRO A 596 -13.89 21.39 -10.52
N ALA A 597 -14.84 21.92 -9.78
CA ALA A 597 -15.05 21.59 -8.39
C ALA A 597 -16.54 21.47 -8.07
N LEU A 598 -16.88 20.51 -7.22
CA LEU A 598 -18.21 20.36 -6.63
C LEU A 598 -18.07 20.43 -5.11
N VAL A 599 -18.64 21.43 -4.49
CA VAL A 599 -18.62 21.59 -3.03
C VAL A 599 -20.03 21.41 -2.51
N ILE A 600 -20.16 20.46 -1.60
CA ILE A 600 -21.43 20.11 -0.97
C ILE A 600 -21.34 20.43 0.53
N GLN A 601 -22.25 21.26 1.02
CA GLN A 601 -22.49 21.42 2.43
C GLN A 601 -23.45 20.31 2.88
N PHE A 602 -22.99 19.44 3.75
CA PHE A 602 -23.73 18.30 4.30
C PHE A 602 -24.02 18.54 5.77
N VAL A 603 -25.23 18.25 6.20
CA VAL A 603 -25.67 18.32 7.60
C VAL A 603 -26.14 16.92 8.01
N PRO A 604 -25.35 16.15 8.78
CA PRO A 604 -25.65 14.77 9.12
C PRO A 604 -26.79 14.64 10.13
N ASP A 605 -27.56 13.54 10.04
CA ASP A 605 -28.61 13.18 11.00
C ASP A 605 -28.04 12.45 12.25
N ARG A 606 -26.80 11.99 12.18
CA ARG A 606 -26.08 11.30 13.27
C ARG A 606 -24.59 11.64 13.25
N ASP A 607 -23.95 11.48 14.39
CA ASP A 607 -22.51 11.66 14.52
C ASP A 607 -21.75 10.70 13.60
N PHE A 608 -20.62 11.15 13.06
CA PHE A 608 -19.69 10.31 12.32
C PHE A 608 -18.25 10.80 12.51
N VAL A 609 -17.28 9.91 12.24
CA VAL A 609 -15.87 10.25 12.21
C VAL A 609 -15.46 10.43 10.76
N ASP A 610 -14.87 11.58 10.43
CA ASP A 610 -14.41 11.87 9.07
C ASP A 610 -13.08 11.16 8.72
N GLY A 611 -12.60 11.34 7.49
CA GLY A 611 -11.34 10.75 7.03
C GLY A 611 -10.08 11.30 7.72
N PHE A 612 -10.23 12.30 8.58
CA PHE A 612 -9.15 12.95 9.32
C PHE A 612 -9.23 12.70 10.84
N GLY A 613 -10.14 11.86 11.29
CA GLY A 613 -10.31 11.52 12.71
C GLY A 613 -11.09 12.55 13.52
N ARG A 614 -11.74 13.52 12.86
CA ARG A 614 -12.59 14.50 13.55
C ARG A 614 -14.00 13.93 13.75
N VAL A 615 -14.51 14.07 14.95
CA VAL A 615 -15.93 13.73 15.24
C VAL A 615 -16.80 14.89 14.76
N ILE A 616 -17.67 14.61 13.81
CA ILE A 616 -18.67 15.56 13.30
C ILE A 616 -20.00 15.23 13.96
N VAL A 617 -20.50 16.17 14.74
CA VAL A 617 -21.74 15.99 15.52
C VAL A 617 -22.96 16.15 14.60
N ALA A 618 -24.00 15.39 14.85
CA ALA A 618 -25.28 15.53 14.15
C ALA A 618 -25.80 16.97 14.16
N GLY A 619 -26.31 17.42 13.01
CA GLY A 619 -26.77 18.79 12.82
C GLY A 619 -25.68 19.80 12.51
N SER A 620 -24.40 19.46 12.66
CA SER A 620 -23.29 20.36 12.32
C SER A 620 -23.00 20.36 10.81
N PRO A 621 -22.74 21.50 10.17
CA PRO A 621 -22.40 21.54 8.76
C PRO A 621 -21.01 20.93 8.53
N TYR A 622 -20.91 20.07 7.52
CA TYR A 622 -19.69 19.44 7.07
C TYR A 622 -19.52 19.67 5.57
N ARG A 623 -18.33 20.06 5.15
CA ARG A 623 -18.04 20.35 3.74
C ARG A 623 -17.41 19.15 3.06
N LEU A 624 -18.02 18.70 1.97
CA LEU A 624 -17.48 17.68 1.06
C LEU A 624 -17.01 18.36 -0.21
N ILE A 625 -15.80 18.05 -0.66
CA ILE A 625 -15.21 18.63 -1.86
C ILE A 625 -14.89 17.49 -2.82
N TYR A 626 -15.44 17.58 -4.02
CA TYR A 626 -14.96 16.85 -5.18
C TYR A 626 -14.16 17.85 -6.04
N GLU A 627 -12.87 17.70 -6.03
CA GLU A 627 -11.99 18.39 -6.98
C GLU A 627 -11.91 17.45 -8.17
N GLY A 628 -12.62 17.76 -9.22
CA GLY A 628 -12.64 16.94 -10.43
C GLY A 628 -11.22 16.66 -10.91
N GLU A 629 -11.08 15.76 -11.84
CA GLU A 629 -9.84 15.33 -12.48
C GLU A 629 -8.62 16.22 -12.11
N LEU A 630 -7.97 15.88 -11.00
CA LEU A 630 -6.70 16.49 -10.63
C LEU A 630 -5.62 15.89 -11.52
N PRO A 631 -4.58 16.48 -11.57
CA PRO A 631 -4.00 17.71 -12.07
C PRO A 631 -3.57 17.40 -13.51
N GLY A 632 -3.88 18.04 -14.39
CA GLY A 632 -3.28 17.60 -15.60
C GLY A 632 -3.88 18.15 -16.84
N PHE A 633 -4.48 19.30 -16.67
CA PHE A 633 -5.11 19.95 -17.78
C PHE A 633 -4.18 20.92 -18.49
N LEU A 634 -3.03 21.30 -17.90
CA LEU A 634 -2.02 22.04 -18.60
C LEU A 634 -1.35 21.12 -19.64
N ASN A 635 -1.26 21.59 -20.86
CA ASN A 635 -0.50 20.93 -21.91
C ASN A 635 0.94 21.37 -21.81
N TRP A 636 1.83 20.44 -21.56
CA TRP A 636 3.24 20.70 -21.36
C TRP A 636 4.05 20.32 -22.58
N GLU A 637 4.89 21.22 -23.07
CA GLU A 637 6.03 20.89 -23.93
C GLU A 637 7.24 20.66 -23.04
N THR A 638 7.81 19.46 -23.09
CA THR A 638 9.02 19.11 -22.35
C THR A 638 10.17 18.90 -23.33
N ARG A 639 11.27 19.61 -23.12
CA ARG A 639 12.52 19.53 -23.87
C ARG A 639 13.57 18.85 -23.02
N PHE A 640 14.32 17.92 -23.62
CA PHE A 640 15.36 17.12 -22.95
C PHE A 640 16.72 17.60 -23.36
N TYR A 641 17.66 17.66 -22.40
CA TYR A 641 19.00 18.17 -22.57
C TYR A 641 20.03 17.25 -21.93
N GLU A 642 21.25 17.23 -22.48
CA GLU A 642 22.42 16.58 -21.89
C GLU A 642 23.43 17.65 -21.47
N PRO A 643 23.39 18.19 -20.25
CA PRO A 643 24.37 19.15 -19.78
C PRO A 643 25.75 18.49 -19.67
N MET A 644 26.81 19.25 -19.96
CA MET A 644 28.19 18.77 -19.81
C MET A 644 28.62 18.72 -18.34
N GLU A 645 28.04 19.59 -17.51
CA GLU A 645 28.30 19.71 -16.08
C GLU A 645 27.06 19.34 -15.30
N ALA A 646 27.26 18.69 -14.14
CA ALA A 646 26.16 18.35 -13.25
C ALA A 646 25.46 19.61 -12.72
N ILE A 647 24.14 19.53 -12.55
CA ILE A 647 23.33 20.59 -11.96
C ILE A 647 23.11 20.20 -10.50
N VAL A 648 23.79 20.87 -9.59
CA VAL A 648 23.74 20.63 -8.15
C VAL A 648 23.03 21.76 -7.38
N SER A 649 22.74 22.84 -8.08
CA SER A 649 22.02 24.00 -7.55
C SER A 649 21.10 24.63 -8.60
N ILE A 650 20.13 25.44 -8.17
CA ILE A 650 19.24 26.15 -9.10
C ILE A 650 20.01 27.07 -10.06
N ALA A 651 21.09 27.68 -9.59
CA ALA A 651 21.91 28.57 -10.41
C ALA A 651 22.55 27.83 -11.60
N ASP A 652 22.79 26.53 -11.48
CA ASP A 652 23.45 25.72 -12.50
C ASP A 652 22.54 25.42 -13.71
N PHE A 653 21.22 25.63 -13.59
CA PHE A 653 20.32 25.55 -14.74
C PHE A 653 20.67 26.55 -15.87
N ARG A 654 21.53 27.55 -15.59
CA ARG A 654 22.15 28.40 -16.63
C ARG A 654 22.96 27.61 -17.64
N HIS A 655 23.51 26.44 -17.25
CA HIS A 655 24.28 25.55 -18.14
C HIS A 655 23.43 24.97 -19.28
N LEU A 656 22.11 25.04 -19.18
CA LEU A 656 21.20 24.67 -20.26
C LEU A 656 21.04 25.79 -21.32
N SER A 657 21.49 27.01 -21.00
CA SER A 657 21.38 28.15 -21.92
C SER A 657 22.25 27.92 -23.16
N GLY A 658 21.62 27.99 -24.32
CA GLY A 658 22.31 27.80 -25.61
C GLY A 658 22.50 26.34 -26.03
N LEU A 659 22.11 25.36 -25.20
CA LEU A 659 22.10 23.96 -25.62
C LEU A 659 20.92 23.67 -26.55
N VAL A 660 21.16 22.82 -27.55
CA VAL A 660 20.12 22.30 -28.42
C VAL A 660 19.47 21.13 -27.68
N PRO A 661 18.12 21.08 -27.56
CA PRO A 661 17.46 19.95 -26.94
C PRO A 661 17.68 18.67 -27.78
N ALA A 662 18.01 17.57 -27.10
CA ALA A 662 18.16 16.26 -27.70
C ALA A 662 16.81 15.68 -28.18
N GLY A 663 15.71 16.15 -27.60
CA GLY A 663 14.38 15.75 -28.02
C GLY A 663 13.27 16.55 -27.30
N LYS A 664 12.03 16.27 -27.71
CA LYS A 664 10.83 16.91 -27.16
C LYS A 664 9.74 15.91 -26.95
N SER A 665 8.91 16.14 -25.93
CA SER A 665 7.63 15.44 -25.74
C SER A 665 6.50 16.41 -25.42
N TRP A 666 5.29 16.00 -25.72
CA TRP A 666 4.07 16.73 -25.41
C TRP A 666 3.17 15.85 -24.57
N GLN A 667 2.70 16.38 -23.45
CA GLN A 667 1.78 15.63 -22.60
C GLN A 667 0.82 16.55 -21.85
N ARG A 668 -0.33 16.01 -21.56
CA ARG A 668 -1.31 16.65 -20.69
C ARG A 668 -0.96 16.36 -19.23
N GLY A 669 -0.63 17.39 -18.46
CA GLY A 669 -0.08 17.30 -17.12
C GLY A 669 1.41 16.95 -17.10
N LEU A 670 2.13 17.44 -16.09
CA LEU A 670 3.55 17.16 -15.92
C LEU A 670 3.75 16.08 -14.87
N SER A 671 3.95 14.86 -15.33
CA SER A 671 4.28 13.73 -14.48
C SER A 671 5.05 12.70 -15.29
N PHE A 672 6.31 12.51 -14.94
CA PHE A 672 7.22 11.57 -15.56
C PHE A 672 7.79 10.61 -14.53
N PHE A 673 7.97 9.38 -14.98
CA PHE A 673 8.77 8.38 -14.30
C PHE A 673 9.63 7.67 -15.32
N TRP A 674 10.94 7.74 -15.15
CA TRP A 674 11.91 7.13 -16.05
C TRP A 674 12.72 6.07 -15.29
N PRO A 675 12.36 4.78 -15.46
CA PRO A 675 13.16 3.68 -14.90
C PRO A 675 14.45 3.41 -15.68
N GLY A 676 14.69 4.16 -16.75
CA GLY A 676 15.81 4.06 -17.65
C GLY A 676 15.90 5.31 -18.52
N ARG A 677 16.42 5.19 -19.74
CA ARG A 677 16.58 6.32 -20.66
C ARG A 677 15.24 7.01 -20.94
N PRO A 678 15.15 8.34 -20.78
CA PRO A 678 13.91 9.06 -21.01
C PRO A 678 13.52 9.14 -22.50
N LEU A 679 14.49 9.10 -23.39
CA LEU A 679 14.35 9.06 -24.85
C LEU A 679 15.43 8.18 -25.47
N GLU A 680 15.12 7.62 -26.65
CA GLU A 680 16.13 6.90 -27.44
C GLU A 680 17.29 7.83 -27.82
N GLY A 681 18.52 7.42 -27.56
CA GLY A 681 19.72 8.21 -27.82
C GLY A 681 20.13 9.16 -26.68
N LEU A 682 19.30 9.38 -25.68
CA LEU A 682 19.66 10.17 -24.49
C LEU A 682 20.39 9.31 -23.45
N ARG A 683 21.22 9.92 -22.60
CA ARG A 683 21.81 9.24 -21.44
C ARG A 683 20.71 8.75 -20.49
N GLN A 684 20.97 7.67 -19.78
CA GLN A 684 20.08 7.20 -18.75
C GLN A 684 20.08 8.16 -17.56
N ASP A 685 21.24 8.62 -17.16
CA ASP A 685 21.48 9.50 -16.02
C ASP A 685 22.19 10.79 -16.48
N GLY A 686 22.14 11.85 -15.69
CA GLY A 686 22.79 13.12 -15.99
C GLY A 686 22.07 13.92 -17.10
N PHE A 687 20.77 13.80 -17.23
CA PHE A 687 19.98 14.59 -18.16
C PHE A 687 19.17 15.69 -17.44
N ALA A 688 18.77 16.71 -18.20
CA ALA A 688 17.92 17.77 -17.72
C ALA A 688 16.66 17.93 -18.58
N THR A 689 15.62 18.49 -17.98
CA THR A 689 14.39 18.86 -18.72
C THR A 689 13.99 20.29 -18.47
N ILE A 690 13.39 20.94 -19.49
CA ILE A 690 12.65 22.18 -19.38
C ILE A 690 11.24 21.92 -19.90
N SER A 691 10.25 22.02 -19.03
CA SER A 691 8.85 21.83 -19.36
C SER A 691 8.12 23.18 -19.29
N VAL A 692 7.34 23.52 -20.32
CA VAL A 692 6.62 24.80 -20.40
C VAL A 692 5.15 24.55 -20.70
N ALA A 693 4.28 25.26 -19.99
CA ALA A 693 2.84 25.29 -20.25
C ALA A 693 2.31 26.71 -20.13
N GLU A 694 1.28 27.03 -20.92
CA GLU A 694 0.54 28.29 -20.83
C GLU A 694 -0.94 27.99 -20.67
N ALA A 695 -1.62 28.74 -19.82
CA ALA A 695 -3.04 28.56 -19.59
C ALA A 695 -3.71 29.83 -19.05
N GLU A 696 -4.99 29.98 -19.40
CA GLU A 696 -5.90 30.89 -18.74
C GLU A 696 -6.39 30.28 -17.44
N ILE A 697 -6.10 30.93 -16.31
CA ILE A 697 -6.40 30.42 -14.98
C ILE A 697 -7.51 31.30 -14.35
N GLY A 698 -8.56 30.68 -13.82
CA GLY A 698 -9.60 31.37 -13.09
C GLY A 698 -9.05 32.06 -11.83
N GLU A 699 -9.60 33.21 -11.45
CA GLU A 699 -9.15 33.89 -10.24
C GLU A 699 -9.35 33.04 -9.00
N GLY A 700 -8.30 32.89 -8.17
CA GLY A 700 -8.35 32.07 -6.95
C GLY A 700 -6.98 31.80 -6.33
N TRP A 701 -7.02 31.04 -5.24
CA TRP A 701 -5.82 30.49 -4.62
C TRP A 701 -5.52 29.11 -5.19
N TYR A 702 -4.25 28.87 -5.46
CA TYR A 702 -3.78 27.61 -6.02
C TYR A 702 -2.57 27.11 -5.24
N ARG A 703 -2.48 25.77 -5.12
CA ARG A 703 -1.30 25.09 -4.59
C ARG A 703 -0.52 24.54 -5.77
N ILE A 704 0.73 24.96 -5.88
CA ILE A 704 1.72 24.37 -6.79
C ILE A 704 2.52 23.36 -5.98
N THR A 705 2.56 22.11 -6.43
CA THR A 705 3.35 21.05 -5.81
C THR A 705 4.37 20.55 -6.82
N LEU A 706 5.65 20.58 -6.46
CA LEU A 706 6.76 20.02 -7.22
C LEU A 706 7.26 18.75 -6.52
N SER A 707 7.46 17.70 -7.27
CA SER A 707 8.19 16.51 -6.82
C SER A 707 9.29 16.18 -7.84
N SER A 708 10.52 16.03 -7.37
CA SER A 708 11.69 15.76 -8.19
C SER A 708 12.67 14.85 -7.44
N ASN A 709 13.38 13.99 -8.15
CA ASN A 709 14.38 13.11 -7.55
C ASN A 709 15.64 13.82 -7.11
N ASN A 710 16.04 14.86 -7.83
CA ASN A 710 17.26 15.60 -7.57
C ASN A 710 16.97 17.09 -7.54
N CYS A 711 17.27 17.80 -8.60
CA CYS A 711 17.05 19.23 -8.63
C CYS A 711 15.85 19.62 -9.50
N GLY A 712 14.93 20.42 -8.96
CA GLY A 712 13.77 20.91 -9.68
C GLY A 712 13.40 22.33 -9.24
N VAL A 713 12.92 23.16 -10.18
CA VAL A 713 12.47 24.52 -9.92
C VAL A 713 11.28 24.90 -10.78
N VAL A 714 10.31 25.59 -10.19
CA VAL A 714 9.09 26.08 -10.84
C VAL A 714 9.14 27.60 -10.94
N TYR A 715 8.86 28.10 -12.13
CA TYR A 715 8.66 29.53 -12.42
C TYR A 715 7.22 29.75 -12.88
N VAL A 716 6.63 30.85 -12.41
CA VAL A 716 5.37 31.39 -12.92
C VAL A 716 5.66 32.79 -13.45
N ASP A 717 5.37 33.04 -14.72
CA ASP A 717 5.65 34.28 -15.42
C ASP A 717 7.10 34.75 -15.27
N GLY A 718 8.03 33.81 -15.31
CA GLY A 718 9.47 34.05 -15.17
C GLY A 718 9.97 34.29 -13.75
N ARG A 719 9.09 34.26 -12.73
CA ARG A 719 9.47 34.37 -11.31
C ARG A 719 9.57 32.99 -10.70
N GLU A 720 10.67 32.71 -10.00
CA GLU A 720 10.79 31.52 -9.19
C GLU A 720 9.77 31.52 -8.07
N VAL A 721 8.98 30.45 -7.97
CA VAL A 721 7.96 30.29 -6.93
C VAL A 721 8.24 29.11 -6.01
N LEU A 722 8.93 28.07 -6.53
CA LEU A 722 9.21 26.87 -5.75
C LEU A 722 10.47 26.20 -6.29
N SER A 723 11.33 25.74 -5.40
CA SER A 723 12.55 25.02 -5.78
C SER A 723 12.91 23.91 -4.80
N LEU A 724 13.52 22.87 -5.34
CA LEU A 724 14.03 21.69 -4.64
C LEU A 724 15.35 21.32 -5.29
N CYS A 725 16.43 21.22 -4.52
CA CYS A 725 17.69 20.63 -4.96
C CYS A 725 18.27 19.82 -3.81
N ASP A 726 17.83 18.57 -3.70
CA ASP A 726 18.35 17.64 -2.70
C ASP A 726 18.90 16.41 -3.44
N PRO A 727 20.22 16.27 -3.54
CA PRO A 727 20.82 15.17 -4.29
C PRO A 727 20.52 13.82 -3.62
N GLY A 728 19.92 12.91 -4.37
CA GLY A 728 19.75 11.51 -3.98
C GLY A 728 18.42 11.14 -3.33
N GLU A 729 17.50 12.07 -3.13
CA GLU A 729 16.16 11.76 -2.63
C GLU A 729 15.07 12.40 -3.48
N LYS A 730 13.95 11.66 -3.65
CA LYS A 730 12.73 12.25 -4.17
C LYS A 730 12.20 13.23 -3.14
N ALA A 731 12.39 14.51 -3.39
CA ALA A 731 11.84 15.57 -2.58
C ALA A 731 10.50 16.06 -3.17
N ALA A 732 9.57 16.44 -2.33
CA ALA A 732 8.34 17.11 -2.73
C ALA A 732 8.13 18.35 -1.85
N SER A 733 7.70 19.45 -2.46
CA SER A 733 7.36 20.68 -1.76
C SER A 733 6.18 21.36 -2.43
N SER A 734 5.48 22.22 -1.68
CA SER A 734 4.31 22.93 -2.16
C SER A 734 4.34 24.38 -1.73
N ILE A 735 3.76 25.23 -2.58
CA ILE A 735 3.51 26.66 -2.27
C ILE A 735 2.09 27.05 -2.66
N GLU A 736 1.49 27.97 -1.89
CA GLU A 736 0.20 28.55 -2.22
C GLU A 736 0.41 29.91 -2.91
N VAL A 737 -0.21 30.06 -4.07
CA VAL A 737 -0.13 31.30 -4.89
C VAL A 737 -1.52 31.76 -5.29
N LYS A 738 -1.72 33.06 -5.40
CA LYS A 738 -2.94 33.63 -5.97
C LYS A 738 -2.71 33.84 -7.47
N LEU A 739 -3.55 33.23 -8.30
CA LEU A 739 -3.48 33.30 -9.77
C LEU A 739 -4.82 33.83 -10.32
N GLY A 740 -4.78 34.37 -11.53
CA GLY A 740 -5.96 34.79 -12.30
C GLY A 740 -5.56 35.43 -13.61
N GLY A 741 -6.16 34.98 -14.73
CA GLY A 741 -5.79 35.39 -16.09
C GLY A 741 -4.78 34.46 -16.74
N HIS A 742 -4.08 34.95 -17.75
CA HIS A 742 -3.12 34.17 -18.52
C HIS A 742 -1.78 34.04 -17.77
N HIS A 743 -1.30 32.80 -17.59
CA HIS A 743 -0.04 32.52 -16.94
C HIS A 743 0.83 31.55 -17.75
N ARG A 744 2.15 31.77 -17.70
CA ARG A 744 3.17 30.87 -18.23
C ARG A 744 3.88 30.17 -17.09
N PHE A 745 3.80 28.83 -17.09
CA PHE A 745 4.48 27.95 -16.15
C PHE A 745 5.72 27.36 -16.81
N GLU A 746 6.86 27.36 -16.11
CA GLU A 746 8.09 26.72 -16.55
C GLU A 746 8.65 25.87 -15.41
N VAL A 747 8.95 24.60 -15.69
CA VAL A 747 9.57 23.69 -14.73
C VAL A 747 10.89 23.20 -15.30
N LYS A 748 11.97 23.42 -14.56
CA LYS A 748 13.29 22.85 -14.89
C LYS A 748 13.60 21.73 -13.93
N HIS A 749 14.20 20.67 -14.44
CA HIS A 749 14.53 19.47 -13.68
C HIS A 749 15.88 18.93 -14.15
N TYR A 750 16.63 18.33 -13.23
CA TYR A 750 17.84 17.59 -13.50
C TYR A 750 17.84 16.28 -12.74
N ASP A 751 18.16 15.22 -13.45
CA ASP A 751 18.37 13.89 -12.90
C ASP A 751 19.87 13.59 -12.83
N ALA A 752 20.38 13.26 -11.64
CA ALA A 752 21.77 12.91 -11.44
C ALA A 752 22.02 11.39 -11.56
N GLY A 753 21.00 10.57 -11.47
CA GLY A 753 21.08 9.11 -11.59
C GLY A 753 20.01 8.35 -10.81
N GLY A 754 19.88 7.08 -11.13
CA GLY A 754 18.90 6.19 -10.51
C GLY A 754 17.53 6.19 -11.20
N PHE A 755 16.46 5.94 -10.45
CA PHE A 755 15.10 6.08 -10.97
C PHE A 755 14.71 7.54 -10.99
N SER A 756 14.53 8.11 -12.17
CA SER A 756 14.16 9.51 -12.32
C SER A 756 12.65 9.73 -12.28
N SER A 757 12.21 10.76 -11.60
CA SER A 757 10.83 11.19 -11.63
C SER A 757 10.70 12.70 -11.49
N LEU A 758 9.74 13.26 -12.22
CA LEU A 758 9.37 14.67 -12.16
C LEU A 758 7.86 14.79 -12.19
N SER A 759 7.28 15.54 -11.26
CA SER A 759 5.90 15.98 -11.40
C SER A 759 5.71 17.41 -10.88
N CYS A 760 4.82 18.14 -11.55
CA CYS A 760 4.40 19.45 -11.10
C CYS A 760 2.87 19.55 -11.23
N TYR A 761 2.23 19.87 -10.10
CA TYR A 761 0.79 19.97 -10.00
C TYR A 761 0.34 21.34 -9.62
N LEU A 762 -0.75 21.76 -10.25
CA LEU A 762 -1.51 22.93 -9.89
C LEU A 762 -2.90 22.48 -9.41
N SER A 763 -3.28 22.79 -8.19
CA SER A 763 -4.62 22.49 -7.65
C SER A 763 -5.25 23.75 -7.07
N ARG A 764 -6.53 23.97 -7.35
CA ARG A 764 -7.28 25.09 -6.78
C ARG A 764 -7.50 24.85 -5.29
N ILE A 765 -7.24 25.85 -4.47
CA ILE A 765 -7.51 25.80 -3.03
C ILE A 765 -8.90 26.43 -2.80
N ILE A 766 -9.79 25.62 -2.26
CA ILE A 766 -11.09 26.10 -1.79
C ILE A 766 -10.89 26.46 -0.32
N LYS A 767 -10.58 27.72 -0.04
CA LYS A 767 -10.43 28.21 1.34
C LYS A 767 -11.77 28.09 2.07
N GLU A 768 -11.72 27.59 3.29
CA GLU A 768 -12.83 27.72 4.22
C GLU A 768 -12.90 29.23 4.60
N ASP A 769 -14.00 29.88 4.32
CA ASP A 769 -14.27 31.18 4.94
C ASP A 769 -14.35 30.92 6.45
N ASN A 770 -13.52 31.61 7.23
CA ASN A 770 -13.43 31.52 8.68
C ASN A 770 -14.76 31.87 9.35
#